data_e5bbfaa2a20e78ac233fc95cd8dc8181
#
_entry.id   e5bbfaa2a20e78ac233fc95cd8dc8181
#
_cell.length_a   1.000
_cell.length_b   1.000
_cell.length_c   1.000
_cell.angle_alpha   90.00
_cell.angle_beta   90.00
_cell.angle_gamma   90.00
#
_symmetry.space_group_name_H-M   'P 1'
#
loop_
_entity.id
_entity.type
_entity.pdbx_description
1 polymer ?
#
loop_
_entity_poly.entity_id
_entity_poly.type
_entity_poly.pdbx_seq_one_letter_code
_entity_poly.pdbx_strand_id
1 'polypeptide(L)'
;MDEFACELIPTEVPRCIFSYLNNVLFMKPTATLRLVHFVFCVGLMLDASTAWSQIGLPPTEQPPKGEKVDEQTLMQNRIREKEEKKRQMAEEARRRPPEKPAQSVQRAPRPEPSDPVTNLGERPKLVVGITVDQMRMDYLYRFWDAFGDDGFKRLVEKGFVCGDHHFGYAPTYTGPGHASIFTGTTPRSHGIIGNDWYDRTSGNSVYCALDNTVETVGISDASNPAGHMSPHRMEATTIGDELKLATGMQSKVIGISIKDRGAILPAGHLADAAYWFYGKDEGKFITSTRYMEDVPRWVDKWNRGKWGERYMKQPWAMNLSEATLSIQTEDNTPYERPFKGDNNPTYPYDLKELSEANGGFDVLKGTPVGNTLVLDFAIAAIAGEKLGRGAHTDFLAVSFSSTDYVGHQFGVHAWETMDTYVRLDQQLARFFRSLDQTVGAGQWMCWLTADHGAATVPSLAQDAGIPVDYWQPGNLIDDAKADLAATYGEGEWVLNYSNDQFFLNRPLIRERGLDLEAMQQRVQALALEYEGVFTAVTGTDLVRGNTSNDEILERLRNGWSASASGDVIIVPKPGWIQYSRSGTTHGSPFAYDTHVPLLFYGWHVPAGITYERTYIRDIAPTVAALIHSPMPNATTGRPIEDLFD
;
A
#
# COMPACT_ATOMS: atom_id res chain seq x y z
N MET A 1 25.87 -41.64 49.88
CA MET A 1 25.95 -40.37 50.57
C MET A 1 26.53 -39.42 49.57
N ASP A 2 25.91 -38.49 48.94
CA ASP A 2 24.64 -37.80 48.88
C ASP A 2 24.56 -37.22 47.45
N GLU A 3 23.58 -37.50 46.79
CA GLU A 3 22.47 -36.76 46.19
C GLU A 3 22.65 -35.22 46.21
N PHE A 4 22.76 -34.63 45.04
CA PHE A 4 22.20 -33.31 44.72
C PHE A 4 21.53 -33.35 43.35
N ALA A 5 20.24 -33.18 43.40
CA ALA A 5 19.36 -33.06 42.28
C ALA A 5 19.65 -31.79 41.48
N CYS A 6 19.75 -31.90 40.16
CA CYS A 6 19.72 -30.80 39.23
C CYS A 6 18.30 -30.65 38.70
N GLU A 7 17.57 -29.66 39.16
CA GLU A 7 16.22 -29.33 38.66
C GLU A 7 16.30 -28.87 37.19
N LEU A 8 15.57 -29.61 36.38
CA LEU A 8 15.31 -29.35 34.96
C LEU A 8 14.40 -28.12 34.82
N ILE A 9 14.87 -27.12 34.17
CA ILE A 9 14.04 -26.05 33.59
C ILE A 9 13.40 -26.63 32.32
N PRO A 10 12.08 -26.57 32.14
CA PRO A 10 11.43 -27.10 30.94
C PRO A 10 11.57 -26.07 29.81
N THR A 11 12.39 -26.36 28.82
CA THR A 11 12.38 -25.73 27.50
C THR A 11 11.39 -26.48 26.61
N GLU A 12 10.11 -26.22 26.74
CA GLU A 12 9.12 -26.64 25.74
C GLU A 12 8.51 -25.39 25.09
N VAL A 13 9.08 -25.01 23.97
CA VAL A 13 8.37 -24.22 22.94
C VAL A 13 7.33 -25.19 22.35
N PRO A 14 6.03 -24.82 22.26
CA PRO A 14 5.01 -25.77 21.82
C PRO A 14 5.25 -26.22 20.37
N ARG A 15 5.66 -27.46 20.19
CA ARG A 15 5.73 -28.15 18.88
C ARG A 15 4.36 -28.34 18.20
N CYS A 16 3.28 -27.83 18.75
CA CYS A 16 1.93 -27.97 18.20
C CYS A 16 1.68 -27.19 16.91
N ILE A 17 2.50 -26.23 16.54
CA ILE A 17 2.35 -25.48 15.28
C ILE A 17 2.77 -26.34 14.06
N PHE A 18 3.65 -27.33 14.24
CA PHE A 18 4.18 -28.13 13.14
C PHE A 18 3.31 -29.33 12.72
N SER A 19 2.33 -29.77 13.51
CA SER A 19 1.60 -31.01 13.21
C SER A 19 0.38 -30.83 12.30
N TYR A 20 -0.10 -29.63 12.09
CA TYR A 20 -1.32 -29.42 11.28
C TYR A 20 -1.04 -29.14 9.80
N LEU A 21 0.17 -28.72 9.43
CA LEU A 21 0.55 -28.41 8.05
C LEU A 21 1.25 -29.56 7.31
N ASN A 22 1.74 -30.59 8.02
CA ASN A 22 2.46 -31.71 7.39
C ASN A 22 1.56 -32.83 6.82
N ASN A 23 0.24 -32.74 6.94
CA ASN A 23 -0.67 -33.78 6.46
C ASN A 23 -1.36 -33.50 5.12
N VAL A 24 -1.05 -32.36 4.45
CA VAL A 24 -1.72 -32.01 3.18
C VAL A 24 -0.78 -32.01 1.96
N LEU A 25 0.52 -32.07 2.13
CA LEU A 25 1.45 -32.00 1.00
C LEU A 25 2.64 -32.97 1.17
N PHE A 26 2.48 -34.26 0.95
CA PHE A 26 3.54 -35.15 0.49
C PHE A 26 2.99 -36.58 0.26
N MET A 27 2.34 -36.79 -0.88
CA MET A 27 2.31 -38.13 -1.50
C MET A 27 3.37 -38.17 -2.59
N LYS A 28 4.42 -38.96 -2.35
CA LYS A 28 5.43 -39.27 -3.37
C LYS A 28 4.79 -40.09 -4.49
N PRO A 29 4.97 -39.77 -5.78
CA PRO A 29 4.61 -40.66 -6.86
C PRO A 29 5.69 -41.74 -7.01
N THR A 30 5.29 -43.00 -6.89
CA THR A 30 6.08 -44.18 -7.27
C THR A 30 6.27 -44.22 -8.77
N ALA A 31 7.52 -44.43 -9.16
CA ALA A 31 7.92 -44.65 -10.54
C ALA A 31 7.28 -45.93 -11.12
N THR A 32 6.42 -45.80 -12.11
CA THR A 32 6.21 -46.76 -13.22
C THR A 32 5.20 -46.17 -14.21
N LEU A 33 5.65 -45.58 -15.27
CA LEU A 33 5.18 -45.71 -16.67
C LEU A 33 5.97 -44.75 -17.56
N ARG A 34 7.14 -45.19 -17.98
CA ARG A 34 7.79 -44.69 -19.21
C ARG A 34 7.45 -45.66 -20.33
N LEU A 35 7.29 -45.09 -21.49
CA LEU A 35 7.19 -45.68 -22.83
C LEU A 35 5.75 -45.78 -23.33
N VAL A 36 5.42 -44.90 -24.22
CA VAL A 36 4.86 -45.04 -25.57
C VAL A 36 4.32 -43.67 -26.02
N HIS A 37 4.95 -43.05 -26.93
CA HIS A 37 4.55 -42.26 -28.12
C HIS A 37 5.57 -41.20 -28.43
N PHE A 38 6.69 -41.72 -28.94
CA PHE A 38 7.55 -40.96 -29.87
C PHE A 38 7.24 -41.60 -31.22
N VAL A 39 6.57 -40.91 -32.11
CA VAL A 39 6.51 -40.95 -33.55
C VAL A 39 5.20 -40.30 -34.05
N PHE A 40 5.30 -39.21 -34.69
CA PHE A 40 4.50 -38.56 -35.73
C PHE A 40 4.44 -37.03 -35.46
N CYS A 41 5.27 -36.35 -36.18
CA CYS A 41 5.04 -35.27 -37.12
C CYS A 41 6.30 -34.44 -37.30
N VAL A 42 7.21 -34.99 -38.13
CA VAL A 42 8.11 -34.19 -38.97
C VAL A 42 7.43 -34.08 -40.31
N GLY A 43 7.14 -32.89 -40.76
CA GLY A 43 6.71 -32.62 -42.12
C GLY A 43 5.58 -31.62 -42.21
N LEU A 44 5.93 -30.35 -42.39
CA LEU A 44 5.29 -29.32 -43.22
C LEU A 44 5.69 -27.94 -42.74
N MET A 45 6.94 -27.59 -42.99
CA MET A 45 7.33 -26.20 -43.22
C MET A 45 7.55 -26.08 -44.72
N LEU A 46 6.69 -25.34 -45.40
CA LEU A 46 6.96 -24.61 -46.64
C LEU A 46 5.75 -23.74 -47.00
N ASP A 47 6.05 -22.45 -47.23
CA ASP A 47 5.30 -21.46 -47.98
C ASP A 47 3.94 -20.94 -47.47
N ALA A 48 4.00 -19.79 -46.78
CA ALA A 48 2.92 -18.80 -46.85
C ALA A 48 3.48 -17.37 -46.87
N SER A 49 4.24 -17.05 -47.90
CA SER A 49 4.59 -15.68 -48.27
C SER A 49 4.07 -15.39 -49.69
N THR A 50 2.76 -15.41 -49.89
CA THR A 50 2.09 -14.77 -51.06
C THR A 50 0.57 -15.01 -50.95
N ALA A 51 -0.17 -14.17 -50.26
CA ALA A 51 -1.62 -13.99 -50.46
C ALA A 51 -2.15 -12.78 -49.69
N TRP A 52 -1.67 -11.59 -49.98
CA TRP A 52 -2.34 -10.34 -49.64
C TRP A 52 -2.29 -9.37 -50.82
N SER A 53 -2.98 -9.72 -51.89
CA SER A 53 -3.35 -8.78 -52.95
C SER A 53 -4.62 -9.28 -53.57
N GLN A 54 -5.74 -8.73 -53.17
CA GLN A 54 -6.98 -8.55 -53.93
C GLN A 54 -8.20 -8.53 -52.97
N ILE A 55 -8.41 -7.41 -52.31
CA ILE A 55 -9.75 -6.91 -52.01
C ILE A 55 -9.68 -5.40 -52.27
N GLY A 56 -10.24 -4.96 -53.40
CA GLY A 56 -10.34 -3.57 -53.77
C GLY A 56 -11.35 -2.84 -52.91
N LEU A 57 -10.91 -1.82 -52.21
CA LEU A 57 -11.75 -0.78 -51.62
C LEU A 57 -11.74 0.45 -52.55
N PRO A 58 -12.87 1.16 -52.72
CA PRO A 58 -12.92 2.36 -53.55
C PRO A 58 -12.08 3.50 -52.94
N PRO A 59 -11.58 4.44 -53.76
CA PRO A 59 -10.71 5.51 -53.29
C PRO A 59 -11.48 6.46 -52.40
N THR A 60 -11.03 6.59 -51.16
CA THR A 60 -11.46 7.66 -50.27
C THR A 60 -10.84 8.99 -50.77
N GLU A 61 -11.69 9.96 -51.04
CA GLU A 61 -11.29 11.33 -51.33
C GLU A 61 -10.41 11.88 -50.21
N GLN A 62 -9.28 12.46 -50.58
CA GLN A 62 -8.42 13.20 -49.64
C GLN A 62 -9.16 14.46 -49.15
N PRO A 63 -9.16 14.74 -47.85
CA PRO A 63 -9.65 16.01 -47.37
C PRO A 63 -8.74 17.16 -47.86
N PRO A 64 -9.29 18.36 -48.07
CA PRO A 64 -8.53 19.50 -48.59
C PRO A 64 -7.40 19.85 -47.63
N LYS A 65 -6.23 20.19 -48.20
CA LYS A 65 -5.07 20.66 -47.46
C LYS A 65 -5.44 21.92 -46.66
N GLY A 66 -5.68 21.75 -45.36
CA GLY A 66 -5.79 22.84 -44.40
C GLY A 66 -4.44 23.53 -44.23
N GLU A 67 -4.46 24.85 -44.27
CA GLU A 67 -3.32 25.71 -43.96
C GLU A 67 -2.62 25.24 -42.68
N LYS A 68 -1.30 25.14 -42.72
CA LYS A 68 -0.47 24.92 -41.55
C LYS A 68 -0.61 26.14 -40.64
N VAL A 69 -1.43 26.06 -39.63
CA VAL A 69 -1.44 27.05 -38.56
C VAL A 69 -0.12 26.93 -37.82
N ASP A 70 0.66 27.99 -37.83
CA ASP A 70 1.95 28.12 -37.17
C ASP A 70 1.81 27.86 -35.67
N GLU A 71 2.64 26.97 -35.11
CA GLU A 71 2.65 26.66 -33.67
C GLU A 71 2.79 27.88 -32.78
N GLN A 72 3.49 28.91 -33.26
CA GLN A 72 3.60 30.19 -32.56
C GLN A 72 2.25 30.92 -32.46
N THR A 73 1.42 30.87 -33.50
CA THR A 73 0.07 31.45 -33.50
C THR A 73 -0.87 30.71 -32.56
N LEU A 74 -0.76 29.37 -32.47
CA LEU A 74 -1.51 28.55 -31.50
C LEU A 74 -1.10 28.86 -30.05
N MET A 75 0.18 29.02 -29.80
CA MET A 75 0.70 29.38 -28.49
C MET A 75 0.30 30.79 -28.07
N GLN A 76 0.35 31.77 -28.97
CA GLN A 76 -0.11 33.12 -28.70
C GLN A 76 -1.62 33.20 -28.42
N ASN A 77 -2.43 32.43 -29.11
CA ASN A 77 -3.87 32.33 -28.86
C ASN A 77 -4.17 31.74 -27.47
N ARG A 78 -3.45 30.69 -27.05
CA ARG A 78 -3.58 30.12 -25.70
C ARG A 78 -3.14 31.08 -24.59
N ILE A 79 -2.13 31.88 -24.83
CA ILE A 79 -1.69 32.94 -23.87
C ILE A 79 -2.77 34.01 -23.76
N ARG A 80 -3.32 34.44 -24.88
CA ARG A 80 -4.39 35.46 -24.94
C ARG A 80 -5.67 34.97 -24.23
N GLU A 81 -6.09 33.74 -24.44
CA GLU A 81 -7.22 33.15 -23.72
C GLU A 81 -7.00 33.07 -22.20
N LYS A 82 -5.77 32.74 -21.76
CA LYS A 82 -5.43 32.71 -20.33
C LYS A 82 -5.45 34.14 -19.72
N GLU A 83 -4.97 35.13 -20.44
CA GLU A 83 -4.98 36.50 -19.97
C GLU A 83 -6.40 37.10 -19.92
N GLU A 84 -7.25 36.71 -20.87
CA GLU A 84 -8.65 37.13 -20.90
C GLU A 84 -9.44 36.48 -19.76
N LYS A 85 -9.23 35.21 -19.48
CA LYS A 85 -9.79 34.49 -18.32
C LYS A 85 -9.34 35.13 -16.99
N LYS A 86 -8.06 35.50 -16.89
CA LYS A 86 -7.51 36.16 -15.71
C LYS A 86 -8.12 37.57 -15.50
N ARG A 87 -8.38 38.30 -16.60
CA ARG A 87 -9.10 39.58 -16.54
C ARG A 87 -10.55 39.43 -16.12
N GLN A 88 -11.26 38.44 -16.64
CA GLN A 88 -12.66 38.15 -16.25
C GLN A 88 -12.77 37.79 -14.77
N MET A 89 -11.87 36.94 -14.26
CA MET A 89 -11.84 36.60 -12.82
C MET A 89 -11.52 37.81 -11.93
N ALA A 90 -10.62 38.70 -12.37
CA ALA A 90 -10.28 39.91 -11.63
C ALA A 90 -11.43 40.95 -11.65
N GLU A 91 -12.20 41.02 -12.73
CA GLU A 91 -13.38 41.88 -12.83
C GLU A 91 -14.56 41.35 -12.02
N GLU A 92 -14.73 40.02 -11.97
CA GLU A 92 -15.73 39.36 -11.13
C GLU A 92 -15.42 39.52 -9.64
N ALA A 93 -14.13 39.42 -9.26
CA ALA A 93 -13.67 39.73 -7.90
C ALA A 93 -13.91 41.19 -7.49
N ARG A 94 -13.83 42.16 -8.43
CA ARG A 94 -14.14 43.56 -8.17
C ARG A 94 -15.64 43.86 -8.06
N ARG A 95 -16.50 43.03 -8.60
CA ARG A 95 -17.98 43.18 -8.55
C ARG A 95 -18.61 42.58 -7.29
N ARG A 96 -17.85 41.85 -6.46
CA ARG A 96 -18.34 41.39 -5.16
C ARG A 96 -18.53 42.60 -4.23
N PRO A 97 -19.70 42.77 -3.62
CA PRO A 97 -19.90 43.81 -2.64
C PRO A 97 -18.91 43.57 -1.47
N PRO A 98 -18.38 44.63 -0.84
CA PRO A 98 -17.47 44.48 0.28
C PRO A 98 -18.18 43.69 1.37
N GLU A 99 -17.57 42.58 1.77
CA GLU A 99 -18.02 41.82 2.95
C GLU A 99 -18.09 42.78 4.12
N LYS A 100 -19.25 42.82 4.78
CA LYS A 100 -19.38 43.57 6.03
C LYS A 100 -18.27 43.06 6.97
N PRO A 101 -17.53 43.93 7.64
CA PRO A 101 -16.51 43.50 8.58
C PRO A 101 -17.17 42.56 9.59
N ALA A 102 -16.64 41.36 9.68
CA ALA A 102 -17.06 40.39 10.67
C ALA A 102 -17.03 41.09 12.05
N GLN A 103 -18.17 41.11 12.72
CA GLN A 103 -18.21 41.59 14.10
C GLN A 103 -17.15 40.79 14.86
N SER A 104 -16.22 41.48 15.49
CA SER A 104 -15.20 40.89 16.34
C SER A 104 -15.91 40.03 17.40
N VAL A 105 -15.96 38.73 17.16
CA VAL A 105 -16.30 37.79 18.20
C VAL A 105 -15.17 37.97 19.20
N GLN A 106 -15.50 38.58 20.37
CA GLN A 106 -14.59 38.58 21.50
C GLN A 106 -14.27 37.12 21.80
N ARG A 107 -13.05 36.70 21.42
CA ARG A 107 -12.53 35.41 21.82
C ARG A 107 -12.62 35.36 23.32
N ALA A 108 -13.35 34.39 23.83
CA ALA A 108 -13.27 34.05 25.24
C ALA A 108 -11.79 33.99 25.66
N PRO A 109 -11.40 34.52 26.82
CA PRO A 109 -10.02 34.44 27.25
C PRO A 109 -9.58 32.98 27.14
N ARG A 110 -8.43 32.76 26.47
CA ARG A 110 -7.83 31.44 26.36
C ARG A 110 -7.75 30.91 27.79
N PRO A 111 -8.32 29.73 28.13
CA PRO A 111 -8.12 29.17 29.46
C PRO A 111 -6.61 29.15 29.70
N GLU A 112 -6.17 29.66 30.84
CA GLU A 112 -4.77 29.48 31.23
C GLU A 112 -4.46 27.98 31.11
N PRO A 113 -3.25 27.61 30.66
CA PRO A 113 -2.87 26.20 30.59
C PRO A 113 -3.14 25.62 31.95
N SER A 114 -4.16 24.78 32.09
CA SER A 114 -4.32 23.95 33.28
C SER A 114 -2.98 23.26 33.46
N ASP A 115 -2.44 23.27 34.68
CA ASP A 115 -1.22 22.51 34.97
C ASP A 115 -1.29 21.17 34.28
N PRO A 116 -0.27 20.78 33.49
CA PRO A 116 -0.28 19.51 32.80
C PRO A 116 -0.64 18.46 33.83
N VAL A 117 -1.58 17.58 33.50
CA VAL A 117 -1.99 16.46 34.38
C VAL A 117 -0.72 15.69 34.70
N THR A 118 -0.12 16.00 35.86
CA THR A 118 1.22 15.60 36.29
C THR A 118 1.29 14.13 36.73
N ASN A 119 0.26 13.32 36.46
CA ASN A 119 0.19 11.90 36.76
C ASN A 119 -0.41 11.07 35.63
N LEU A 120 -0.05 11.37 34.39
CA LEU A 120 -0.12 10.36 33.34
C LEU A 120 1.05 9.42 33.64
N GLY A 121 0.77 8.14 33.93
CA GLY A 121 1.77 7.13 34.23
C GLY A 121 2.97 7.15 33.28
N GLU A 122 4.04 6.47 33.63
CA GLU A 122 5.22 6.39 32.77
C GLU A 122 4.82 6.11 31.31
N ARG A 123 5.45 6.80 30.39
CA ARG A 123 5.23 6.68 28.93
C ARG A 123 6.54 6.34 28.24
N PRO A 124 6.52 5.63 27.10
CA PRO A 124 7.72 5.44 26.33
C PRO A 124 8.22 6.80 25.82
N LYS A 125 9.52 6.93 25.64
CA LYS A 125 10.10 8.14 25.03
C LYS A 125 9.86 8.22 23.53
N LEU A 126 9.75 7.05 22.86
CA LEU A 126 9.50 6.96 21.43
C LEU A 126 8.59 5.77 21.14
N VAL A 127 7.59 6.02 20.31
CA VAL A 127 6.74 4.99 19.68
C VAL A 127 7.13 4.87 18.21
N VAL A 128 7.34 3.64 17.74
CA VAL A 128 7.70 3.37 16.34
C VAL A 128 6.64 2.47 15.69
N GLY A 129 5.93 2.99 14.70
CA GLY A 129 5.04 2.20 13.86
C GLY A 129 5.80 1.69 12.64
N ILE A 130 5.96 0.37 12.51
CA ILE A 130 6.65 -0.26 11.39
C ILE A 130 5.61 -0.93 10.50
N THR A 131 5.55 -0.50 9.22
CA THR A 131 4.75 -1.16 8.20
C THR A 131 5.69 -1.82 7.18
N VAL A 132 5.52 -3.11 6.93
CA VAL A 132 6.22 -3.85 5.88
C VAL A 132 5.24 -4.11 4.75
N ASP A 133 5.37 -3.34 3.68
CA ASP A 133 4.46 -3.33 2.53
C ASP A 133 4.41 -4.72 1.88
N GLN A 134 3.20 -5.27 1.69
CA GLN A 134 2.93 -6.58 1.08
C GLN A 134 3.45 -7.78 1.90
N MET A 135 3.54 -7.66 3.24
CA MET A 135 4.02 -8.77 4.06
C MET A 135 2.89 -9.74 4.44
N ARG A 136 2.95 -10.94 3.89
CA ARG A 136 2.07 -12.05 4.28
C ARG A 136 2.47 -12.61 5.65
N MET A 137 1.48 -13.08 6.42
CA MET A 137 1.74 -13.73 7.72
C MET A 137 2.62 -14.99 7.56
N ASP A 138 2.44 -15.76 6.47
CA ASP A 138 3.19 -17.00 6.25
C ASP A 138 4.70 -16.80 6.02
N TYR A 139 5.17 -15.61 5.68
CA TYR A 139 6.60 -15.32 5.54
C TYR A 139 7.37 -15.46 6.86
N LEU A 140 6.73 -15.18 8.01
CA LEU A 140 7.34 -15.42 9.31
C LEU A 140 7.66 -16.90 9.54
N TYR A 141 6.83 -17.81 9.03
CA TYR A 141 7.05 -19.26 9.17
C TYR A 141 7.95 -19.82 8.09
N ARG A 142 7.72 -19.41 6.84
CA ARG A 142 8.45 -19.90 5.68
C ARG A 142 9.92 -19.53 5.72
N PHE A 143 10.25 -18.34 6.19
CA PHE A 143 11.61 -17.82 6.19
C PHE A 143 12.29 -17.89 7.56
N TRP A 144 11.62 -18.52 8.55
CA TRP A 144 12.06 -18.56 9.95
C TRP A 144 13.52 -19.00 10.12
N ASP A 145 13.91 -20.08 9.47
CA ASP A 145 15.26 -20.65 9.60
C ASP A 145 16.35 -19.76 8.98
N ALA A 146 15.98 -18.87 8.08
CA ALA A 146 16.88 -17.91 7.45
C ALA A 146 17.00 -16.57 8.23
N PHE A 147 16.11 -16.31 9.18
CA PHE A 147 16.18 -15.10 10.01
C PHE A 147 17.22 -15.23 11.12
N GLY A 148 17.85 -14.08 11.46
CA GLY A 148 18.71 -13.94 12.65
C GLY A 148 17.90 -13.72 13.93
N ASP A 149 18.58 -13.75 15.07
CA ASP A 149 17.93 -13.68 16.40
C ASP A 149 17.43 -12.26 16.78
N ASP A 150 17.96 -11.20 16.17
CA ASP A 150 17.75 -9.82 16.61
C ASP A 150 16.74 -9.02 15.76
N GLY A 151 16.21 -9.61 14.68
CA GLY A 151 15.22 -9.02 13.78
C GLY A 151 13.80 -9.50 14.07
N PHE A 152 13.19 -10.23 13.12
CA PHE A 152 11.85 -10.76 13.29
C PHE A 152 11.74 -11.72 14.48
N LYS A 153 12.74 -12.58 14.71
CA LYS A 153 12.75 -13.49 15.87
C LYS A 153 12.70 -12.73 17.19
N ARG A 154 13.43 -11.61 17.32
CA ARG A 154 13.35 -10.75 18.52
C ARG A 154 11.92 -10.30 18.80
N LEU A 155 11.18 -9.88 17.76
CA LEU A 155 9.79 -9.45 17.90
C LEU A 155 8.86 -10.60 18.29
N VAL A 156 9.05 -11.77 17.68
CA VAL A 156 8.20 -12.96 17.94
C VAL A 156 8.49 -13.58 19.30
N GLU A 157 9.75 -13.73 19.69
CA GLU A 157 10.14 -14.45 20.91
C GLU A 157 10.09 -13.60 22.18
N LYS A 158 10.29 -12.26 22.02
CA LYS A 158 10.39 -11.33 23.17
C LYS A 158 9.30 -10.26 23.18
N GLY A 159 8.43 -10.27 22.19
CA GLY A 159 7.29 -9.38 22.06
C GLY A 159 5.97 -10.10 22.16
N PHE A 160 4.90 -9.43 21.77
CA PHE A 160 3.54 -9.97 21.75
C PHE A 160 3.07 -10.19 20.30
N VAL A 161 2.59 -11.38 20.01
CA VAL A 161 2.19 -11.83 18.66
C VAL A 161 0.68 -11.95 18.59
N CYS A 162 0.06 -11.32 17.58
CA CYS A 162 -1.33 -11.56 17.21
C CYS A 162 -1.35 -12.55 16.04
N GLY A 163 -1.61 -13.82 16.33
CA GLY A 163 -1.50 -14.92 15.35
C GLY A 163 -2.62 -14.98 14.32
N ASP A 164 -3.78 -14.34 14.59
CA ASP A 164 -4.95 -14.27 13.71
C ASP A 164 -5.34 -12.80 13.46
N HIS A 165 -4.46 -12.06 12.74
CA HIS A 165 -4.61 -10.64 12.47
C HIS A 165 -4.98 -10.36 11.02
N HIS A 166 -6.08 -9.63 10.77
CA HIS A 166 -6.64 -9.47 9.45
C HIS A 166 -7.05 -8.04 9.10
N PHE A 167 -7.12 -7.77 7.80
CA PHE A 167 -7.89 -6.64 7.27
C PHE A 167 -9.38 -6.96 7.33
N GLY A 168 -10.14 -6.12 8.01
CA GLY A 168 -11.60 -6.21 8.11
C GLY A 168 -12.33 -5.44 7.01
N TYR A 169 -11.66 -5.17 5.88
CA TYR A 169 -12.22 -4.48 4.71
C TYR A 169 -11.54 -4.92 3.41
N ALA A 170 -12.11 -4.55 2.27
CA ALA A 170 -11.55 -4.63 0.94
C ALA A 170 -12.00 -3.40 0.10
N PRO A 171 -11.18 -2.95 -0.87
CA PRO A 171 -9.94 -3.56 -1.35
C PRO A 171 -8.74 -3.30 -0.43
N THR A 172 -7.82 -4.27 -0.39
CA THR A 172 -6.59 -4.25 0.42
C THR A 172 -5.45 -3.61 -0.37
N TYR A 173 -5.40 -2.27 -0.41
CA TYR A 173 -4.39 -1.48 -1.09
C TYR A 173 -3.51 -0.69 -0.12
N THR A 174 -2.32 -0.24 -0.58
CA THR A 174 -1.32 0.48 0.22
C THR A 174 -1.91 1.71 0.93
N GLY A 175 -2.60 2.60 0.19
CA GLY A 175 -3.17 3.83 0.77
C GLY A 175 -4.19 3.54 1.89
N PRO A 176 -5.26 2.77 1.62
CA PRO A 176 -6.19 2.32 2.65
C PRO A 176 -5.53 1.60 3.82
N GLY A 177 -4.54 0.73 3.55
CA GLY A 177 -3.82 -0.03 4.57
C GLY A 177 -3.10 0.88 5.55
N HIS A 178 -2.25 1.76 5.04
CA HIS A 178 -1.53 2.73 5.87
C HIS A 178 -2.48 3.65 6.64
N ALA A 179 -3.54 4.17 6.01
CA ALA A 179 -4.53 4.99 6.70
C ALA A 179 -5.20 4.23 7.85
N SER A 180 -5.64 2.98 7.61
CA SER A 180 -6.37 2.18 8.62
C SER A 180 -5.52 1.82 9.84
N ILE A 181 -4.24 1.47 9.65
CA ILE A 181 -3.28 1.16 10.73
C ILE A 181 -3.22 2.31 11.74
N PHE A 182 -3.10 3.54 11.25
CA PHE A 182 -2.78 4.70 12.08
C PHE A 182 -4.01 5.49 12.54
N THR A 183 -5.18 5.31 11.88
CA THR A 183 -6.45 5.95 12.29
C THR A 183 -7.34 5.05 13.15
N GLY A 184 -7.07 3.74 13.20
CA GLY A 184 -7.91 2.80 13.96
C GLY A 184 -9.30 2.61 13.38
N THR A 185 -9.50 2.88 12.07
CA THR A 185 -10.79 2.74 11.40
C THR A 185 -10.61 2.16 9.99
N THR A 186 -11.63 2.22 9.16
CA THR A 186 -11.67 1.59 7.83
C THR A 186 -11.88 2.64 6.72
N PRO A 187 -11.65 2.32 5.44
CA PRO A 187 -11.81 3.22 4.31
C PRO A 187 -13.15 3.95 4.27
N ARG A 188 -14.21 3.29 4.71
CA ARG A 188 -15.54 3.89 4.85
C ARG A 188 -15.55 5.15 5.70
N SER A 189 -14.70 5.22 6.72
CA SER A 189 -14.71 6.31 7.71
C SER A 189 -13.55 7.28 7.54
N HIS A 190 -12.34 6.81 7.11
CA HIS A 190 -11.21 7.71 6.90
C HIS A 190 -11.12 8.25 5.46
N GLY A 191 -12.00 7.81 4.53
CA GLY A 191 -12.12 8.37 3.18
C GLY A 191 -11.08 7.91 2.16
N ILE A 192 -10.01 7.24 2.56
CA ILE A 192 -8.98 6.71 1.65
C ILE A 192 -9.43 5.31 1.18
N ILE A 193 -10.12 5.25 0.04
CA ILE A 193 -10.77 4.04 -0.45
C ILE A 193 -9.92 3.23 -1.45
N GLY A 194 -8.79 3.78 -1.89
CA GLY A 194 -7.87 3.19 -2.85
C GLY A 194 -6.55 3.95 -2.86
N ASN A 195 -5.58 3.51 -3.66
CA ASN A 195 -4.41 4.33 -3.97
C ASN A 195 -4.82 5.52 -4.84
N ASP A 196 -5.69 5.26 -5.80
CA ASP A 196 -6.41 6.23 -6.61
C ASP A 196 -7.84 5.74 -6.85
N TRP A 197 -8.75 6.64 -7.19
CA TRP A 197 -10.16 6.32 -7.50
C TRP A 197 -10.78 7.37 -8.42
N TYR A 198 -11.86 6.99 -9.09
CA TYR A 198 -12.64 7.91 -9.91
C TYR A 198 -13.45 8.86 -9.03
N ASP A 199 -13.16 10.17 -9.12
CA ASP A 199 -13.94 11.20 -8.45
C ASP A 199 -15.10 11.66 -9.35
N ARG A 200 -16.33 11.38 -8.92
CA ARG A 200 -17.56 11.73 -9.66
C ARG A 200 -17.74 13.24 -9.85
N THR A 201 -17.14 14.06 -8.98
CA THR A 201 -17.29 15.53 -9.03
C THR A 201 -16.43 16.14 -10.12
N SER A 202 -15.19 15.72 -10.20
CA SER A 202 -14.25 16.20 -11.21
C SER A 202 -14.29 15.43 -12.53
N GLY A 203 -14.84 14.21 -12.52
CA GLY A 203 -14.81 13.28 -13.65
C GLY A 203 -13.42 12.71 -13.95
N ASN A 204 -12.48 12.79 -13.00
CA ASN A 204 -11.11 12.36 -13.17
C ASN A 204 -10.72 11.34 -12.10
N SER A 205 -9.62 10.60 -12.35
CA SER A 205 -8.95 9.84 -11.30
C SER A 205 -8.23 10.79 -10.34
N VAL A 206 -8.36 10.55 -9.04
CA VAL A 206 -7.66 11.26 -7.99
C VAL A 206 -6.79 10.30 -7.20
N TYR A 207 -5.56 10.73 -6.90
CA TYR A 207 -4.63 9.96 -6.09
C TYR A 207 -4.79 10.30 -4.60
N CYS A 208 -4.65 9.31 -3.71
CA CYS A 208 -4.97 9.43 -2.28
C CYS A 208 -4.20 10.51 -1.52
N ALA A 209 -2.98 10.83 -1.94
CA ALA A 209 -2.16 11.87 -1.32
C ALA A 209 -2.00 13.13 -2.17
N LEU A 210 -2.53 13.18 -3.41
CA LEU A 210 -2.37 14.33 -4.31
C LEU A 210 -3.00 15.60 -3.73
N ASP A 211 -2.20 16.65 -3.64
CA ASP A 211 -2.59 18.00 -3.22
C ASP A 211 -1.89 19.06 -4.07
N ASN A 212 -2.62 19.61 -5.03
CA ASN A 212 -2.10 20.63 -5.93
C ASN A 212 -1.94 22.02 -5.27
N THR A 213 -2.25 22.15 -3.97
CA THR A 213 -2.08 23.41 -3.22
C THR A 213 -0.73 23.51 -2.53
N VAL A 214 0.07 22.44 -2.55
CA VAL A 214 1.41 22.37 -1.97
C VAL A 214 2.47 22.16 -3.04
N GLU A 215 3.71 22.51 -2.74
CA GLU A 215 4.86 22.44 -3.64
C GLU A 215 5.90 21.44 -3.11
N THR A 216 6.82 21.02 -3.99
CA THR A 216 7.89 20.11 -3.65
C THR A 216 9.02 20.80 -2.90
N VAL A 217 9.49 20.17 -1.83
CA VAL A 217 10.62 20.63 -1.01
C VAL A 217 11.71 19.55 -0.95
N GLY A 218 12.96 19.91 -1.19
CA GLY A 218 14.12 19.03 -1.07
C GLY A 218 14.82 18.63 -2.37
N ILE A 219 14.28 19.04 -3.53
CA ILE A 219 14.93 18.93 -4.84
C ILE A 219 15.09 20.30 -5.49
N SER A 220 15.82 20.35 -6.62
CA SER A 220 16.13 21.60 -7.31
C SER A 220 14.93 22.25 -7.99
N ASP A 221 13.96 21.47 -8.44
CA ASP A 221 12.74 21.93 -9.10
C ASP A 221 11.53 21.83 -8.17
N ALA A 222 11.16 22.94 -7.53
CA ALA A 222 9.99 23.02 -6.65
C ALA A 222 8.66 22.79 -7.39
N SER A 223 8.60 23.00 -8.71
CA SER A 223 7.41 22.78 -9.52
C SER A 223 7.18 21.31 -9.89
N ASN A 224 8.13 20.42 -9.59
CA ASN A 224 8.03 19.00 -9.84
C ASN A 224 6.84 18.40 -9.05
N PRO A 225 5.92 17.68 -9.69
CA PRO A 225 4.72 17.16 -9.01
C PRO A 225 4.99 16.07 -7.96
N ALA A 226 6.22 15.60 -7.83
CA ALA A 226 6.57 14.54 -6.88
C ALA A 226 6.36 14.90 -5.41
N GLY A 227 6.31 16.20 -5.09
CA GLY A 227 6.02 16.71 -3.76
C GLY A 227 4.66 17.38 -3.61
N HIS A 228 3.79 17.37 -4.63
CA HIS A 228 2.43 17.87 -4.53
C HIS A 228 1.55 16.89 -3.75
N MET A 229 1.94 16.61 -2.50
CA MET A 229 1.36 15.54 -1.68
C MET A 229 1.11 16.03 -0.26
N SER A 230 -0.06 15.66 0.29
CA SER A 230 -0.45 15.93 1.69
C SER A 230 -1.50 14.92 2.18
N PRO A 231 -1.82 14.85 3.49
CA PRO A 231 -2.87 13.98 4.00
C PRO A 231 -4.29 14.56 3.85
N HIS A 232 -4.50 15.64 3.08
CA HIS A 232 -5.75 16.43 3.07
C HIS A 232 -7.01 15.63 2.73
N ARG A 233 -6.86 14.48 2.01
CA ARG A 233 -8.01 13.61 1.66
C ARG A 233 -8.38 12.63 2.77
N MET A 234 -7.56 12.48 3.78
CA MET A 234 -7.87 11.63 4.94
C MET A 234 -8.79 12.37 5.90
N GLU A 235 -9.98 11.80 6.16
CA GLU A 235 -11.05 12.43 6.95
C GLU A 235 -10.96 12.10 8.46
N ALA A 236 -9.91 11.39 8.87
CA ALA A 236 -9.69 10.95 10.25
C ALA A 236 -8.34 11.42 10.79
N THR A 237 -8.26 11.65 12.11
CA THR A 237 -6.98 11.84 12.80
C THR A 237 -6.22 10.53 12.93
N THR A 238 -4.90 10.60 13.05
CA THR A 238 -4.03 9.46 13.36
C THR A 238 -3.69 9.43 14.84
N ILE A 239 -3.10 8.31 15.30
CA ILE A 239 -2.53 8.22 16.66
C ILE A 239 -1.44 9.28 16.88
N GLY A 240 -0.69 9.65 15.83
CA GLY A 240 0.29 10.74 15.88
C GLY A 240 -0.36 12.10 16.07
N ASP A 241 -1.49 12.37 15.38
CA ASP A 241 -2.26 13.61 15.56
C ASP A 241 -2.77 13.74 17.00
N GLU A 242 -3.38 12.68 17.55
CA GLU A 242 -3.91 12.68 18.90
C GLU A 242 -2.80 12.84 19.95
N LEU A 243 -1.65 12.20 19.73
CA LEU A 243 -0.48 12.38 20.60
C LEU A 243 0.00 13.84 20.62
N LYS A 244 0.03 14.51 19.46
CA LYS A 244 0.37 15.93 19.37
C LYS A 244 -0.64 16.80 20.11
N LEU A 245 -1.94 16.54 19.92
CA LEU A 245 -3.01 17.27 20.63
C LEU A 245 -2.91 17.07 22.15
N ALA A 246 -2.72 15.84 22.61
CA ALA A 246 -2.61 15.50 24.03
C ALA A 246 -1.38 16.11 24.71
N THR A 247 -0.32 16.39 23.96
CA THR A 247 0.91 17.01 24.48
C THR A 247 1.01 18.51 24.22
N GLY A 248 -0.07 19.13 23.76
CA GLY A 248 -0.05 20.56 23.39
C GLY A 248 0.97 20.87 22.29
N MET A 249 1.08 19.99 21.29
CA MET A 249 1.99 20.08 20.15
C MET A 249 3.49 19.91 20.52
N GLN A 250 3.81 19.33 21.67
CA GLN A 250 5.20 19.16 22.13
C GLN A 250 5.84 17.87 21.57
N SER A 251 5.06 16.82 21.34
CA SER A 251 5.53 15.60 20.69
C SER A 251 5.95 15.85 19.26
N LYS A 252 6.99 15.16 18.79
CA LYS A 252 7.37 15.13 17.39
C LYS A 252 6.75 13.92 16.71
N VAL A 253 6.22 14.13 15.51
CA VAL A 253 5.62 13.08 14.68
C VAL A 253 6.24 13.13 13.28
N ILE A 254 6.87 12.01 12.85
CA ILE A 254 7.56 11.92 11.56
C ILE A 254 7.16 10.63 10.85
N GLY A 255 6.88 10.73 9.54
CA GLY A 255 6.64 9.60 8.65
C GLY A 255 7.75 9.45 7.61
N ILE A 256 8.19 8.21 7.34
CA ILE A 256 9.27 7.92 6.39
C ILE A 256 8.94 6.68 5.56
N SER A 257 9.06 6.79 4.23
CA SER A 257 8.90 5.66 3.30
C SER A 257 9.61 5.95 1.97
N ILE A 258 9.71 4.95 1.10
CA ILE A 258 10.01 5.22 -0.32
C ILE A 258 8.77 5.65 -1.11
N LYS A 259 7.55 5.32 -0.62
CA LYS A 259 6.28 5.77 -1.19
C LYS A 259 5.76 7.00 -0.41
N ASP A 260 5.28 8.03 -1.12
CA ASP A 260 4.68 9.21 -0.51
C ASP A 260 3.52 8.87 0.44
N ARG A 261 2.52 8.09 -0.02
CA ARG A 261 1.38 7.65 0.79
C ARG A 261 1.78 6.82 2.02
N GLY A 262 2.88 6.06 1.92
CA GLY A 262 3.44 5.28 3.03
C GLY A 262 4.14 6.13 4.11
N ALA A 263 4.53 7.36 3.79
CA ALA A 263 5.05 8.33 4.73
C ALA A 263 3.96 9.27 5.28
N ILE A 264 3.09 9.77 4.39
CA ILE A 264 2.14 10.85 4.65
C ILE A 264 0.94 10.40 5.47
N LEU A 265 0.28 9.29 5.06
CA LEU A 265 -0.93 8.81 5.73
C LEU A 265 -0.67 8.36 7.16
N PRO A 266 0.45 7.63 7.46
CA PRO A 266 0.85 7.33 8.83
C PRO A 266 1.17 8.56 9.70
N ALA A 267 1.81 9.56 9.11
CA ALA A 267 2.18 10.78 9.81
C ALA A 267 0.97 11.60 10.25
N GLY A 268 -0.07 11.64 9.41
CA GLY A 268 -1.31 12.37 9.72
C GLY A 268 -1.25 13.86 9.42
N HIS A 269 -2.23 14.58 9.96
CA HIS A 269 -2.46 15.99 9.68
C HIS A 269 -1.55 16.95 10.44
N LEU A 270 -1.13 16.57 11.64
CA LEU A 270 -0.37 17.42 12.56
C LEU A 270 1.12 17.07 12.62
N ALA A 271 1.58 16.19 11.75
CA ALA A 271 2.98 15.77 11.71
C ALA A 271 3.93 16.94 11.52
N ASP A 272 5.12 16.83 12.13
CA ASP A 272 6.22 17.77 11.90
C ASP A 272 6.86 17.56 10.54
N ALA A 273 6.86 16.30 10.04
CA ALA A 273 7.37 15.96 8.72
C ALA A 273 6.83 14.63 8.21
N ALA A 274 6.73 14.51 6.89
CA ALA A 274 6.70 13.26 6.17
C ALA A 274 7.75 13.32 5.06
N TYR A 275 8.57 12.28 4.91
CA TYR A 275 9.62 12.21 3.92
C TYR A 275 9.48 10.97 3.06
N TRP A 276 9.62 11.14 1.72
CA TRP A 276 9.58 10.03 0.77
C TRP A 276 10.68 10.14 -0.28
N PHE A 277 11.01 9.00 -0.89
CA PHE A 277 12.16 8.94 -1.78
C PHE A 277 11.79 9.31 -3.22
N TYR A 278 12.40 10.37 -3.73
CA TYR A 278 12.38 10.77 -5.14
C TYR A 278 13.59 10.15 -5.86
N GLY A 279 13.34 9.08 -6.62
CA GLY A 279 14.39 8.25 -7.21
C GLY A 279 14.80 8.62 -8.62
N LYS A 280 14.05 9.47 -9.35
CA LYS A 280 14.32 9.70 -10.78
C LYS A 280 15.74 10.25 -11.03
N ASP A 281 15.92 11.55 -10.87
CA ASP A 281 17.16 12.23 -11.29
C ASP A 281 18.11 12.47 -10.12
N GLU A 282 17.58 12.69 -8.93
CA GLU A 282 18.35 13.21 -7.81
C GLU A 282 18.60 12.19 -6.71
N GLY A 283 17.79 11.12 -6.58
CA GLY A 283 17.97 10.08 -5.56
C GLY A 283 17.93 10.62 -4.13
N LYS A 284 16.96 11.47 -3.82
CA LYS A 284 16.83 12.23 -2.56
C LYS A 284 15.55 11.88 -1.80
N PHE A 285 15.57 12.07 -0.49
CA PHE A 285 14.34 12.19 0.29
C PHE A 285 13.80 13.61 0.16
N ILE A 286 12.51 13.72 -0.15
CA ILE A 286 11.77 14.96 -0.34
C ILE A 286 10.59 15.04 0.61
N THR A 287 9.98 16.23 0.64
CA THR A 287 8.75 16.52 1.37
C THR A 287 7.92 17.53 0.58
N SER A 288 6.92 18.13 1.20
CA SER A 288 6.13 19.21 0.60
C SER A 288 6.03 20.44 1.51
N THR A 289 5.59 21.56 0.92
CA THR A 289 5.29 22.79 1.68
C THR A 289 4.15 22.62 2.69
N ARG A 290 3.45 21.47 2.69
CA ARG A 290 2.53 21.09 3.77
C ARG A 290 3.23 21.05 5.13
N TYR A 291 4.48 20.61 5.15
CA TYR A 291 5.24 20.37 6.38
C TYR A 291 6.27 21.47 6.65
N MET A 292 6.97 21.95 5.62
CA MET A 292 8.05 22.92 5.78
C MET A 292 8.38 23.62 4.46
N GLU A 293 8.93 24.84 4.53
CA GLU A 293 9.41 25.59 3.36
C GLU A 293 10.78 25.09 2.87
N ASP A 294 11.67 24.69 3.79
CA ASP A 294 13.01 24.17 3.52
C ASP A 294 13.30 22.93 4.34
N VAL A 295 14.03 21.97 3.76
CA VAL A 295 14.44 20.77 4.51
C VAL A 295 15.41 21.11 5.64
N PRO A 296 15.32 20.46 6.81
CA PRO A 296 16.27 20.63 7.90
C PRO A 296 17.71 20.33 7.47
N ARG A 297 18.69 20.94 8.15
CA ARG A 297 20.12 20.79 7.84
C ARG A 297 20.59 19.32 7.80
N TRP A 298 20.00 18.44 8.62
CA TRP A 298 20.36 17.04 8.62
C TRP A 298 19.85 16.31 7.37
N VAL A 299 18.65 16.66 6.86
CA VAL A 299 18.09 16.13 5.59
C VAL A 299 18.94 16.62 4.41
N ASP A 300 19.26 17.92 4.36
CA ASP A 300 20.11 18.48 3.33
C ASP A 300 21.51 17.82 3.32
N LYS A 301 22.12 17.59 4.51
CA LYS A 301 23.37 16.84 4.64
C LYS A 301 23.22 15.41 4.13
N TRP A 302 22.11 14.73 4.46
CA TRP A 302 21.79 13.40 3.96
C TRP A 302 21.73 13.38 2.44
N ASN A 303 20.90 14.23 1.86
CA ASN A 303 20.67 14.30 0.42
C ASN A 303 21.98 14.59 -0.37
N ARG A 304 22.88 15.43 0.17
CA ARG A 304 24.22 15.66 -0.41
C ARG A 304 25.14 14.44 -0.31
N GLY A 305 24.80 13.45 0.50
CA GLY A 305 25.58 12.22 0.67
C GLY A 305 25.57 11.29 -0.54
N LYS A 306 24.70 11.54 -1.54
CA LYS A 306 24.59 10.77 -2.78
C LYS A 306 24.41 9.27 -2.51
N TRP A 307 23.51 8.93 -1.61
CA TRP A 307 23.32 7.56 -1.15
C TRP A 307 22.85 6.64 -2.27
N GLY A 308 21.95 7.11 -3.18
CA GLY A 308 21.55 6.36 -4.35
C GLY A 308 22.74 5.91 -5.21
N GLU A 309 23.65 6.84 -5.54
CA GLU A 309 24.88 6.51 -6.29
C GLU A 309 25.78 5.50 -5.55
N ARG A 310 25.85 5.58 -4.22
CA ARG A 310 26.67 4.66 -3.41
C ARG A 310 26.13 3.25 -3.41
N TYR A 311 24.81 3.13 -3.25
CA TYR A 311 24.16 1.83 -3.20
C TYR A 311 24.13 1.13 -4.57
N MET A 312 23.98 1.88 -5.67
CA MET A 312 24.03 1.30 -7.02
C MET A 312 25.40 0.77 -7.45
N LYS A 313 26.48 1.09 -6.69
CA LYS A 313 27.82 0.55 -6.99
C LYS A 313 27.96 -0.94 -6.70
N GLN A 314 27.10 -1.50 -5.89
CA GLN A 314 27.09 -2.92 -5.57
C GLN A 314 25.93 -3.59 -6.30
N PRO A 315 26.16 -4.69 -7.00
CA PRO A 315 25.08 -5.46 -7.58
C PRO A 315 24.21 -6.06 -6.47
N TRP A 316 22.95 -6.26 -6.77
CA TRP A 316 22.11 -7.11 -5.92
C TRP A 316 22.45 -8.57 -6.24
N ALA A 317 23.32 -9.14 -5.43
CA ALA A 317 23.76 -10.52 -5.54
C ALA A 317 23.14 -11.39 -4.47
N MET A 318 22.89 -12.66 -4.79
CA MET A 318 22.37 -13.66 -3.86
C MET A 318 23.37 -13.91 -2.73
N ASN A 319 22.87 -13.91 -1.50
CA ASN A 319 23.66 -14.20 -0.29
C ASN A 319 23.18 -15.47 0.45
N LEU A 320 22.07 -16.07 0.02
CA LEU A 320 21.50 -17.27 0.63
C LEU A 320 22.05 -18.54 -0.04
N SER A 321 22.13 -19.62 0.72
CA SER A 321 22.52 -20.92 0.16
C SER A 321 21.37 -21.55 -0.64
N GLU A 322 21.69 -22.39 -1.63
CA GLU A 322 20.69 -23.17 -2.36
C GLU A 322 19.80 -24.01 -1.43
N ALA A 323 20.38 -24.57 -0.35
CA ALA A 323 19.61 -25.31 0.64
C ALA A 323 18.55 -24.44 1.34
N THR A 324 18.87 -23.18 1.63
CA THR A 324 17.92 -22.20 2.20
C THR A 324 16.83 -21.82 1.19
N LEU A 325 17.20 -21.70 -0.07
CA LEU A 325 16.29 -21.32 -1.17
C LEU A 325 15.39 -22.46 -1.66
N SER A 326 15.64 -23.70 -1.24
CA SER A 326 14.91 -24.91 -1.69
C SER A 326 13.41 -24.91 -1.41
N ILE A 327 12.91 -24.00 -0.57
CA ILE A 327 11.48 -23.80 -0.30
C ILE A 327 10.82 -22.81 -1.28
N GLN A 328 11.58 -22.22 -2.18
CA GLN A 328 11.13 -21.30 -3.21
C GLN A 328 11.12 -21.97 -4.58
N THR A 329 10.61 -21.28 -5.61
CA THR A 329 10.77 -21.67 -7.01
C THR A 329 12.25 -21.62 -7.42
N GLU A 330 12.58 -22.09 -8.60
CA GLU A 330 13.93 -21.94 -9.15
C GLU A 330 14.21 -20.46 -9.50
N ASP A 331 15.48 -20.06 -9.53
CA ASP A 331 15.92 -18.78 -10.09
C ASP A 331 15.73 -18.82 -11.62
N ASN A 332 15.04 -17.88 -12.20
CA ASN A 332 14.64 -17.82 -13.61
C ASN A 332 13.42 -18.68 -13.97
N THR A 333 12.28 -18.29 -13.51
CA THR A 333 11.01 -18.92 -13.86
C THR A 333 10.15 -18.01 -14.74
N PRO A 334 9.18 -18.55 -15.52
CA PRO A 334 8.23 -17.74 -16.29
C PRO A 334 7.25 -16.95 -15.40
N TYR A 335 7.26 -17.20 -14.09
CA TYR A 335 6.39 -16.54 -13.11
C TYR A 335 6.92 -15.18 -12.68
N GLU A 336 8.17 -14.88 -12.98
CA GLU A 336 8.91 -13.69 -12.59
C GLU A 336 9.07 -12.73 -13.78
N ARG A 337 9.11 -11.45 -13.49
CA ARG A 337 9.34 -10.44 -14.53
C ARG A 337 10.74 -9.83 -14.36
N PRO A 338 11.59 -9.90 -15.39
CA PRO A 338 12.91 -9.26 -15.36
C PRO A 338 12.80 -7.73 -15.22
N PHE A 339 13.87 -7.09 -14.77
CA PHE A 339 13.99 -5.65 -14.90
C PHE A 339 13.95 -5.23 -16.38
N LYS A 340 13.47 -4.02 -16.66
CA LYS A 340 13.56 -3.49 -18.03
C LYS A 340 15.02 -3.37 -18.44
N GLY A 341 15.34 -3.87 -19.62
CA GLY A 341 16.72 -3.93 -20.12
C GLY A 341 17.46 -5.22 -19.76
N ASP A 342 16.91 -6.08 -18.93
CA ASP A 342 17.39 -7.42 -18.67
C ASP A 342 16.57 -8.47 -19.43
N ASN A 343 17.19 -9.60 -19.75
CA ASN A 343 16.52 -10.69 -20.48
C ASN A 343 15.93 -11.75 -19.54
N ASN A 344 16.49 -11.89 -18.34
CA ASN A 344 16.12 -12.93 -17.37
C ASN A 344 16.03 -12.35 -15.96
N PRO A 345 15.10 -12.82 -15.13
CA PRO A 345 15.01 -12.43 -13.72
C PRO A 345 15.98 -13.25 -12.86
N THR A 346 17.30 -13.08 -13.08
CA THR A 346 18.32 -13.90 -12.41
C THR A 346 19.43 -13.08 -11.77
N TYR A 347 19.93 -13.56 -10.64
CA TYR A 347 21.08 -12.97 -9.98
C TYR A 347 22.40 -13.11 -10.78
N PRO A 348 23.34 -12.15 -10.65
CA PRO A 348 23.24 -10.86 -9.94
C PRO A 348 22.64 -9.75 -10.80
N TYR A 349 21.95 -8.80 -10.18
CA TYR A 349 21.42 -7.61 -10.87
C TYR A 349 22.42 -6.44 -10.76
N ASP A 350 22.94 -5.96 -11.87
CA ASP A 350 23.75 -4.73 -11.91
C ASP A 350 22.82 -3.50 -11.90
N LEU A 351 22.61 -2.94 -10.71
CA LEU A 351 21.68 -1.84 -10.49
C LEU A 351 22.07 -0.56 -11.24
N LYS A 352 23.36 -0.38 -11.51
CA LYS A 352 23.85 0.78 -12.26
C LYS A 352 23.51 0.65 -13.75
N GLU A 353 23.71 -0.54 -14.32
CA GLU A 353 23.37 -0.83 -15.71
C GLU A 353 21.85 -0.75 -15.93
N LEU A 354 21.08 -1.31 -15.01
CA LEU A 354 19.62 -1.33 -15.07
C LEU A 354 18.97 0.04 -14.83
N SER A 355 19.67 1.00 -14.21
CA SER A 355 19.06 2.25 -13.75
C SER A 355 18.45 3.08 -14.87
N GLU A 356 19.09 3.17 -16.05
CA GLU A 356 18.60 4.00 -17.15
C GLU A 356 17.21 3.55 -17.63
N ALA A 357 17.03 2.24 -17.84
CA ALA A 357 15.77 1.67 -18.30
C ALA A 357 14.68 1.63 -17.20
N ASN A 358 15.06 1.73 -15.92
CA ASN A 358 14.17 1.61 -14.76
C ASN A 358 14.01 2.93 -13.97
N GLY A 359 14.16 4.08 -14.62
CA GLY A 359 13.84 5.39 -14.06
C GLY A 359 14.90 5.95 -13.11
N GLY A 360 16.17 5.76 -13.42
CA GLY A 360 17.29 6.29 -12.63
C GLY A 360 17.41 5.58 -11.28
N PHE A 361 17.42 6.36 -10.19
CA PHE A 361 17.47 5.80 -8.84
C PHE A 361 16.17 5.09 -8.41
N ASP A 362 15.07 5.19 -9.19
CA ASP A 362 13.84 4.43 -8.91
C ASP A 362 14.06 2.91 -9.00
N VAL A 363 15.08 2.43 -9.72
CA VAL A 363 15.48 1.01 -9.74
C VAL A 363 15.71 0.46 -8.32
N LEU A 364 16.19 1.29 -7.38
CA LEU A 364 16.45 0.90 -6.00
C LEU A 364 15.17 0.52 -5.24
N LYS A 365 14.03 1.07 -5.62
CA LYS A 365 12.72 0.78 -4.99
C LYS A 365 12.34 -0.70 -5.15
N GLY A 366 12.65 -1.30 -6.31
CA GLY A 366 12.40 -2.72 -6.62
C GLY A 366 13.50 -3.68 -6.13
N THR A 367 14.26 -3.30 -5.12
CA THR A 367 15.36 -4.08 -4.55
C THR A 367 15.42 -3.91 -3.03
N PRO A 368 16.10 -4.81 -2.27
CA PRO A 368 16.28 -4.64 -0.82
C PRO A 368 16.95 -3.33 -0.42
N VAL A 369 17.64 -2.68 -1.36
CA VAL A 369 18.36 -1.41 -1.14
C VAL A 369 17.38 -0.28 -0.80
N GLY A 370 16.17 -0.27 -1.36
CA GLY A 370 15.17 0.74 -1.00
C GLY A 370 14.79 0.68 0.48
N ASN A 371 14.67 -0.52 1.06
CA ASN A 371 14.48 -0.68 2.51
C ASN A 371 15.71 -0.21 3.31
N THR A 372 16.92 -0.44 2.79
CA THR A 372 18.16 0.08 3.42
C THR A 372 18.17 1.62 3.43
N LEU A 373 17.76 2.26 2.33
CA LEU A 373 17.64 3.72 2.25
C LEU A 373 16.67 4.27 3.29
N VAL A 374 15.48 3.66 3.41
CA VAL A 374 14.47 4.04 4.41
C VAL A 374 15.02 3.91 5.82
N LEU A 375 15.64 2.78 6.14
CA LEU A 375 16.20 2.54 7.46
C LEU A 375 17.30 3.54 7.82
N ASP A 376 18.24 3.76 6.90
CA ASP A 376 19.37 4.67 7.15
C ASP A 376 18.87 6.11 7.33
N PHE A 377 17.86 6.50 6.56
CA PHE A 377 17.22 7.81 6.73
C PHE A 377 16.44 7.91 8.05
N ALA A 378 15.75 6.84 8.47
CA ALA A 378 15.05 6.79 9.76
C ALA A 378 16.02 6.93 10.95
N ILE A 379 17.16 6.24 10.91
CA ILE A 379 18.21 6.38 11.93
C ILE A 379 18.77 7.82 11.94
N ALA A 380 18.97 8.42 10.77
CA ALA A 380 19.40 9.81 10.66
C ALA A 380 18.34 10.79 11.21
N ALA A 381 17.05 10.51 10.99
CA ALA A 381 15.94 11.31 11.52
C ALA A 381 15.87 11.25 13.05
N ILE A 382 16.01 10.06 13.65
CA ILE A 382 16.06 9.91 15.12
C ILE A 382 17.17 10.78 15.71
N ALA A 383 18.35 10.78 15.10
CA ALA A 383 19.48 11.58 15.56
C ALA A 383 19.29 13.09 15.27
N GLY A 384 18.86 13.43 14.06
CA GLY A 384 18.70 14.80 13.56
C GLY A 384 17.61 15.57 14.31
N GLU A 385 16.49 14.92 14.56
CA GLU A 385 15.35 15.47 15.27
C GLU A 385 15.41 15.22 16.80
N LYS A 386 16.38 14.43 17.27
CA LYS A 386 16.53 14.05 18.67
C LYS A 386 15.28 13.32 19.20
N LEU A 387 14.67 12.45 18.41
CA LEU A 387 13.47 11.73 18.81
C LEU A 387 13.73 10.88 20.05
N GLY A 388 12.75 10.88 20.97
CA GLY A 388 12.82 10.18 22.24
C GLY A 388 13.76 10.81 23.27
N ARG A 389 14.24 12.05 23.06
CA ARG A 389 15.11 12.77 23.99
C ARG A 389 14.42 13.94 24.72
N GLY A 390 13.18 14.24 24.32
CA GLY A 390 12.35 15.26 24.94
C GLY A 390 11.69 14.82 26.24
N ALA A 391 10.84 15.68 26.79
CA ALA A 391 10.00 15.40 27.94
C ALA A 391 8.71 14.62 27.58
N HIS A 392 8.34 14.64 26.30
CA HIS A 392 7.13 14.02 25.78
C HIS A 392 7.48 12.83 24.88
N THR A 393 6.55 11.89 24.76
CA THR A 393 6.65 10.78 23.81
C THR A 393 6.67 11.31 22.39
N ASP A 394 7.67 10.91 21.59
CA ASP A 394 7.70 11.18 20.17
C ASP A 394 7.17 9.98 19.37
N PHE A 395 6.85 10.20 18.09
CA PHE A 395 6.28 9.20 17.20
C PHE A 395 7.02 9.14 15.88
N LEU A 396 7.38 7.93 15.45
CA LEU A 396 8.04 7.68 14.17
C LEU A 396 7.31 6.57 13.41
N ALA A 397 6.75 6.87 12.25
CA ALA A 397 6.22 5.88 11.32
C ALA A 397 7.28 5.56 10.25
N VAL A 398 7.59 4.27 10.08
CA VAL A 398 8.53 3.78 9.06
C VAL A 398 7.86 2.72 8.22
N SER A 399 7.77 2.97 6.90
CA SER A 399 7.20 2.00 5.96
C SER A 399 8.27 1.48 5.00
N PHE A 400 8.52 0.18 5.05
CA PHE A 400 9.45 -0.55 4.19
C PHE A 400 8.69 -1.08 2.97
N SER A 401 8.72 -0.35 1.86
CA SER A 401 7.88 -0.65 0.69
C SER A 401 8.61 -1.34 -0.46
N SER A 402 9.91 -1.62 -0.36
CA SER A 402 10.61 -2.39 -1.39
C SER A 402 10.11 -3.84 -1.48
N THR A 403 9.62 -4.39 -0.39
CA THR A 403 8.99 -5.73 -0.34
C THR A 403 7.81 -5.85 -1.29
N ASP A 404 6.99 -4.79 -1.42
CA ASP A 404 5.88 -4.73 -2.37
C ASP A 404 6.34 -4.64 -3.83
N TYR A 405 7.31 -3.77 -4.13
CA TYR A 405 7.87 -3.70 -5.48
C TYR A 405 8.48 -5.02 -5.94
N VAL A 406 9.22 -5.70 -5.04
CA VAL A 406 9.82 -7.01 -5.31
C VAL A 406 8.73 -8.07 -5.49
N GLY A 407 7.73 -8.12 -4.60
CA GLY A 407 6.62 -9.04 -4.70
C GLY A 407 5.81 -8.86 -5.99
N HIS A 408 5.50 -7.62 -6.37
CA HIS A 408 4.84 -7.30 -7.63
C HIS A 408 5.62 -7.74 -8.86
N GLN A 409 6.95 -7.70 -8.82
CA GLN A 409 7.80 -8.03 -9.95
C GLN A 409 8.08 -9.53 -10.06
N PHE A 410 8.44 -10.16 -8.96
CA PHE A 410 8.95 -11.53 -8.94
C PHE A 410 7.93 -12.55 -8.39
N GLY A 411 6.95 -12.10 -7.60
CA GLY A 411 5.97 -12.98 -6.97
C GLY A 411 6.39 -13.47 -5.59
N VAL A 412 5.44 -14.09 -4.87
CA VAL A 412 5.59 -14.47 -3.46
C VAL A 412 6.47 -15.71 -3.20
N HIS A 413 6.87 -16.42 -4.26
CA HIS A 413 7.68 -17.64 -4.17
C HIS A 413 9.08 -17.50 -4.81
N ALA A 414 9.44 -16.29 -5.23
CA ALA A 414 10.73 -16.00 -5.86
C ALA A 414 11.87 -15.92 -4.85
N TRP A 415 13.08 -16.18 -5.30
CA TRP A 415 14.30 -16.01 -4.51
C TRP A 415 14.48 -14.55 -4.07
N GLU A 416 14.16 -13.60 -4.92
CA GLU A 416 14.21 -12.15 -4.68
C GLU A 416 13.34 -11.75 -3.50
N THR A 417 12.15 -12.35 -3.41
CA THR A 417 11.25 -12.10 -2.29
C THR A 417 11.86 -12.59 -0.99
N MET A 418 12.35 -13.83 -0.94
CA MET A 418 12.97 -14.37 0.26
C MET A 418 14.23 -13.59 0.66
N ASP A 419 15.14 -13.29 -0.28
CA ASP A 419 16.37 -12.52 0.00
C ASP A 419 16.04 -11.12 0.52
N THR A 420 14.99 -10.49 -0.01
CA THR A 420 14.52 -9.18 0.46
C THR A 420 14.07 -9.23 1.93
N TYR A 421 13.33 -10.25 2.33
CA TYR A 421 12.89 -10.40 3.72
C TYR A 421 14.04 -10.78 4.67
N VAL A 422 14.98 -11.61 4.25
CA VAL A 422 16.16 -11.94 5.06
C VAL A 422 17.06 -10.71 5.25
N ARG A 423 17.22 -9.88 4.23
CA ARG A 423 17.92 -8.60 4.38
C ARG A 423 17.16 -7.61 5.26
N LEU A 424 15.81 -7.58 5.16
CA LEU A 424 14.99 -6.75 6.03
C LEU A 424 15.12 -7.18 7.50
N ASP A 425 15.20 -8.49 7.78
CA ASP A 425 15.49 -9.00 9.13
C ASP A 425 16.79 -8.43 9.71
N GLN A 426 17.86 -8.46 8.91
CA GLN A 426 19.15 -7.87 9.31
C GLN A 426 19.06 -6.36 9.52
N GLN A 427 18.28 -5.68 8.71
CA GLN A 427 18.02 -4.24 8.81
C GLN A 427 17.22 -3.91 10.07
N LEU A 428 16.20 -4.67 10.40
CA LEU A 428 15.43 -4.53 11.64
C LEU A 428 16.31 -4.75 12.87
N ALA A 429 17.17 -5.78 12.85
CA ALA A 429 18.16 -6.02 13.90
C ALA A 429 19.09 -4.81 14.13
N ARG A 430 19.54 -4.17 13.04
CA ARG A 430 20.34 -2.94 13.10
C ARG A 430 19.52 -1.76 13.63
N PHE A 431 18.25 -1.65 13.23
CA PHE A 431 17.35 -0.60 13.68
C PHE A 431 17.11 -0.67 15.19
N PHE A 432 16.76 -1.85 15.70
CA PHE A 432 16.51 -2.05 17.13
C PHE A 432 17.74 -1.79 17.98
N ARG A 433 18.92 -2.22 17.53
CA ARG A 433 20.18 -1.85 18.20
C ARG A 433 20.41 -0.33 18.23
N SER A 434 20.09 0.37 17.13
CA SER A 434 20.20 1.84 17.09
C SER A 434 19.22 2.51 18.05
N LEU A 435 17.98 2.00 18.18
CA LEU A 435 16.98 2.49 19.13
C LEU A 435 17.44 2.26 20.58
N ASP A 436 17.96 1.06 20.89
CA ASP A 436 18.48 0.73 22.21
C ASP A 436 19.64 1.67 22.62
N GLN A 437 20.52 2.03 21.68
CA GLN A 437 21.66 2.92 21.92
C GLN A 437 21.27 4.41 22.00
N THR A 438 20.29 4.84 21.21
CA THR A 438 19.97 6.26 21.02
C THR A 438 18.88 6.74 21.94
N VAL A 439 17.82 5.95 22.12
CA VAL A 439 16.66 6.26 22.98
C VAL A 439 16.82 5.62 24.35
N GLY A 440 17.37 4.40 24.40
CA GLY A 440 17.57 3.58 25.58
C GLY A 440 16.75 2.30 25.55
N ALA A 441 17.37 1.17 25.90
CA ALA A 441 16.67 -0.11 26.01
C ALA A 441 15.51 -0.01 26.99
N GLY A 442 14.32 -0.50 26.60
CA GLY A 442 13.11 -0.43 27.39
C GLY A 442 12.47 0.98 27.50
N GLN A 443 12.97 1.98 26.77
CA GLN A 443 12.41 3.34 26.72
C GLN A 443 11.62 3.63 25.45
N TRP A 444 11.55 2.68 24.53
CA TRP A 444 10.80 2.75 23.28
C TRP A 444 9.93 1.52 23.11
N MET A 445 8.85 1.66 22.37
CA MET A 445 8.03 0.56 21.92
C MET A 445 7.83 0.62 20.40
N CYS A 446 7.54 -0.51 19.81
CA CYS A 446 7.09 -0.56 18.43
C CYS A 446 5.96 -1.58 18.22
N TRP A 447 5.27 -1.42 17.11
CA TRP A 447 4.58 -2.52 16.45
C TRP A 447 5.13 -2.72 15.05
N LEU A 448 5.00 -3.95 14.53
CA LEU A 448 5.25 -4.28 13.14
C LEU A 448 4.02 -4.97 12.57
N THR A 449 3.56 -4.48 11.41
CA THR A 449 2.46 -5.07 10.64
C THR A 449 2.70 -4.89 9.14
N ALA A 450 1.73 -5.28 8.31
CA ALA A 450 1.71 -4.98 6.88
C ALA A 450 0.45 -4.20 6.50
N ASP A 451 0.49 -3.52 5.38
CA ASP A 451 -0.64 -2.81 4.79
C ASP A 451 -1.52 -3.69 3.89
N HIS A 452 -1.08 -4.89 3.53
CA HIS A 452 -1.76 -6.00 2.86
C HIS A 452 -0.81 -7.18 2.65
N GLY A 453 -1.36 -8.33 2.23
CA GLY A 453 -0.60 -9.45 1.71
C GLY A 453 -0.50 -9.43 0.17
N ALA A 454 -0.42 -10.61 -0.46
CA ALA A 454 -0.41 -10.77 -1.92
C ALA A 454 -0.85 -12.17 -2.35
N ALA A 455 -1.43 -12.28 -3.55
CA ALA A 455 -1.78 -13.54 -4.16
C ALA A 455 -0.55 -14.35 -4.62
N THR A 456 -0.68 -15.65 -4.70
CA THR A 456 0.27 -16.49 -5.47
C THR A 456 0.14 -16.13 -6.96
N VAL A 457 1.25 -16.13 -7.69
CA VAL A 457 1.24 -15.89 -9.15
C VAL A 457 0.32 -16.91 -9.82
N PRO A 458 -0.73 -16.49 -10.56
CA PRO A 458 -1.71 -17.45 -11.09
C PRO A 458 -1.10 -18.50 -12.01
N SER A 459 -0.13 -18.16 -12.86
CA SER A 459 0.54 -19.13 -13.74
C SER A 459 1.28 -20.21 -12.94
N LEU A 460 1.93 -19.88 -11.83
CA LEU A 460 2.54 -20.86 -10.93
C LEU A 460 1.46 -21.77 -10.29
N ALA A 461 0.37 -21.17 -9.85
CA ALA A 461 -0.73 -21.93 -9.24
C ALA A 461 -1.43 -22.86 -10.27
N GLN A 462 -1.61 -22.41 -11.52
CA GLN A 462 -2.13 -23.21 -12.63
C GLN A 462 -1.23 -24.42 -12.92
N ASP A 463 0.09 -24.23 -12.99
CA ASP A 463 1.04 -25.31 -13.21
C ASP A 463 1.05 -26.33 -12.06
N ALA A 464 0.68 -25.89 -10.85
CA ALA A 464 0.44 -26.77 -9.69
C ALA A 464 -0.97 -27.42 -9.69
N GLY A 465 -1.81 -27.16 -10.69
CA GLY A 465 -3.17 -27.71 -10.82
C GLY A 465 -4.24 -26.99 -9.99
N ILE A 466 -3.98 -25.79 -9.50
CA ILE A 466 -4.96 -24.97 -8.78
C ILE A 466 -5.84 -24.22 -9.80
N PRO A 467 -7.18 -24.21 -9.67
CA PRO A 467 -8.09 -23.60 -10.63
C PRO A 467 -8.19 -22.08 -10.45
N VAL A 468 -7.15 -21.36 -10.82
CA VAL A 468 -7.06 -19.90 -10.80
C VAL A 468 -6.78 -19.34 -12.20
N ASP A 469 -7.01 -18.05 -12.43
CA ASP A 469 -6.70 -17.42 -13.72
C ASP A 469 -6.50 -15.90 -13.55
N TYR A 470 -6.35 -15.21 -14.67
CA TYR A 470 -6.21 -13.77 -14.74
C TYR A 470 -7.57 -13.12 -14.99
N TRP A 471 -7.98 -12.24 -14.08
CA TRP A 471 -9.19 -11.45 -14.21
C TRP A 471 -9.04 -10.37 -15.29
N GLN A 472 -9.94 -10.36 -16.27
CA GLN A 472 -9.95 -9.39 -17.36
C GLN A 472 -11.35 -8.80 -17.53
N PRO A 473 -11.64 -7.65 -16.90
CA PRO A 473 -12.99 -7.07 -16.86
C PRO A 473 -13.46 -6.45 -18.19
N GLY A 474 -12.60 -6.36 -19.23
CA GLY A 474 -12.90 -5.63 -20.45
C GLY A 474 -14.24 -6.03 -21.11
N ASN A 475 -14.45 -7.33 -21.33
CA ASN A 475 -15.69 -7.83 -21.92
C ASN A 475 -16.91 -7.53 -21.03
N LEU A 476 -16.79 -7.71 -19.72
CA LEU A 476 -17.86 -7.38 -18.78
C LEU A 476 -18.25 -5.89 -18.84
N ILE A 477 -17.25 -5.01 -18.97
CA ILE A 477 -17.50 -3.56 -19.06
C ILE A 477 -18.25 -3.22 -20.34
N ASP A 478 -17.83 -3.80 -21.47
CA ASP A 478 -18.45 -3.54 -22.78
C ASP A 478 -19.87 -4.12 -22.86
N ASP A 479 -20.07 -5.34 -22.34
CA ASP A 479 -21.40 -5.97 -22.28
C ASP A 479 -22.34 -5.21 -21.34
N ALA A 480 -21.86 -4.70 -20.20
CA ALA A 480 -22.66 -3.87 -19.32
C ALA A 480 -23.13 -2.56 -20.00
N LYS A 481 -22.24 -1.90 -20.75
CA LYS A 481 -22.60 -0.72 -21.54
C LYS A 481 -23.63 -1.03 -22.60
N ALA A 482 -23.44 -2.12 -23.35
CA ALA A 482 -24.36 -2.55 -24.42
C ALA A 482 -25.74 -2.94 -23.84
N ASP A 483 -25.77 -3.69 -22.75
CA ASP A 483 -26.99 -4.13 -22.09
C ASP A 483 -27.81 -2.95 -21.53
N LEU A 484 -27.13 -1.99 -20.89
CA LEU A 484 -27.77 -0.77 -20.40
C LEU A 484 -28.31 0.10 -21.53
N ALA A 485 -27.56 0.23 -22.64
CA ALA A 485 -28.04 0.96 -23.82
C ALA A 485 -29.25 0.28 -24.48
N ALA A 486 -29.26 -1.03 -24.61
CA ALA A 486 -30.39 -1.81 -25.14
C ALA A 486 -31.62 -1.70 -24.26
N THR A 487 -31.48 -1.61 -22.94
CA THR A 487 -32.57 -1.59 -21.97
C THR A 487 -33.15 -0.19 -21.76
N TYR A 488 -32.29 0.82 -21.64
CA TYR A 488 -32.69 2.18 -21.24
C TYR A 488 -32.54 3.22 -22.35
N GLY A 489 -32.11 2.78 -23.54
CA GLY A 489 -31.82 3.63 -24.68
C GLY A 489 -30.37 4.16 -24.67
N GLU A 490 -30.00 4.84 -25.76
CA GLU A 490 -28.65 5.39 -25.90
C GLU A 490 -28.28 6.38 -24.77
N GLY A 491 -27.08 6.26 -24.25
CA GLY A 491 -26.55 7.11 -23.17
C GLY A 491 -25.23 6.60 -22.62
N GLU A 492 -24.45 7.50 -22.02
CA GLU A 492 -23.24 7.13 -21.31
C GLU A 492 -23.59 6.65 -19.89
N TRP A 493 -24.08 5.42 -19.77
CA TRP A 493 -24.56 4.85 -18.50
C TRP A 493 -23.44 4.49 -17.53
N VAL A 494 -22.27 4.10 -18.03
CA VAL A 494 -21.07 3.75 -17.24
C VAL A 494 -20.00 4.81 -17.49
N LEU A 495 -19.69 5.61 -16.47
CA LEU A 495 -18.68 6.66 -16.53
C LEU A 495 -17.26 6.14 -16.38
N ASN A 496 -17.08 5.13 -15.54
CA ASN A 496 -15.77 4.57 -15.23
C ASN A 496 -15.86 3.15 -14.68
N TYR A 497 -14.79 2.39 -14.81
CA TYR A 497 -14.53 1.15 -14.09
C TYR A 497 -13.12 1.22 -13.51
N SER A 498 -12.99 1.20 -12.21
CA SER A 498 -11.71 1.21 -11.49
C SER A 498 -11.85 0.54 -10.12
N ASN A 499 -10.78 -0.08 -9.64
CA ASN A 499 -10.74 -0.83 -8.39
C ASN A 499 -11.87 -1.88 -8.31
N ASP A 500 -12.11 -2.59 -9.40
CA ASP A 500 -13.19 -3.57 -9.58
C ASP A 500 -14.59 -3.03 -9.26
N GLN A 501 -14.86 -1.77 -9.60
CA GLN A 501 -16.12 -1.09 -9.33
C GLN A 501 -16.65 -0.36 -10.58
N PHE A 502 -17.93 -0.56 -10.89
CA PHE A 502 -18.64 0.23 -11.88
C PHE A 502 -19.12 1.56 -11.31
N PHE A 503 -18.83 2.65 -12.01
CA PHE A 503 -19.32 3.99 -11.70
C PHE A 503 -20.44 4.36 -12.69
N LEU A 504 -21.69 4.23 -12.26
CA LEU A 504 -22.85 4.55 -13.08
C LEU A 504 -23.08 6.08 -13.15
N ASN A 505 -23.63 6.55 -14.26
CA ASN A 505 -23.98 7.94 -14.49
C ASN A 505 -25.23 8.34 -13.71
N ARG A 506 -25.08 8.54 -12.40
CA ARG A 506 -26.20 8.91 -11.51
C ARG A 506 -26.95 10.19 -11.93
N PRO A 507 -26.30 11.25 -12.46
CA PRO A 507 -26.98 12.39 -13.05
C PRO A 507 -27.91 12.02 -14.21
N LEU A 508 -27.42 11.26 -15.20
CA LEU A 508 -28.20 10.82 -16.35
C LEU A 508 -29.39 9.92 -15.95
N ILE A 509 -29.16 8.98 -15.02
CA ILE A 509 -30.19 8.09 -14.46
C ILE A 509 -31.35 8.93 -13.88
N ARG A 510 -30.98 9.93 -13.07
CA ARG A 510 -31.94 10.85 -12.45
C ARG A 510 -32.66 11.72 -13.49
N GLU A 511 -31.97 12.26 -14.46
CA GLU A 511 -32.52 13.06 -15.57
C GLU A 511 -33.58 12.28 -16.37
N ARG A 512 -33.31 10.99 -16.62
CA ARG A 512 -34.23 10.10 -17.34
C ARG A 512 -35.32 9.52 -16.45
N GLY A 513 -35.40 9.86 -15.16
CA GLY A 513 -36.40 9.34 -14.22
C GLY A 513 -36.30 7.84 -13.97
N LEU A 514 -35.10 7.27 -14.14
CA LEU A 514 -34.82 5.84 -13.95
C LEU A 514 -34.42 5.52 -12.50
N ASP A 515 -34.63 4.27 -12.13
CA ASP A 515 -34.28 3.76 -10.80
C ASP A 515 -32.79 3.30 -10.79
N LEU A 516 -32.00 3.93 -9.94
CA LEU A 516 -30.58 3.58 -9.76
C LEU A 516 -30.40 2.15 -9.24
N GLU A 517 -31.24 1.70 -8.31
CA GLU A 517 -31.14 0.36 -7.73
C GLU A 517 -31.43 -0.72 -8.79
N ALA A 518 -32.47 -0.53 -9.60
CA ALA A 518 -32.78 -1.45 -10.69
C ALA A 518 -31.61 -1.55 -11.70
N MET A 519 -30.92 -0.43 -11.98
CA MET A 519 -29.75 -0.41 -12.86
C MET A 519 -28.54 -1.08 -12.22
N GLN A 520 -28.29 -0.86 -10.93
CA GLN A 520 -27.25 -1.56 -10.17
C GLN A 520 -27.47 -3.07 -10.19
N GLN A 521 -28.69 -3.52 -9.89
CA GLN A 521 -29.08 -4.95 -9.90
C GLN A 521 -28.90 -5.58 -11.28
N ARG A 522 -29.17 -4.83 -12.35
CA ARG A 522 -28.97 -5.31 -13.71
C ARG A 522 -27.49 -5.55 -14.02
N VAL A 523 -26.61 -4.61 -13.68
CA VAL A 523 -25.17 -4.77 -13.83
C VAL A 523 -24.64 -5.90 -12.94
N GLN A 524 -25.16 -6.02 -11.71
CA GLN A 524 -24.83 -7.12 -10.80
C GLN A 524 -25.20 -8.49 -11.40
N ALA A 525 -26.43 -8.62 -11.92
CA ALA A 525 -26.89 -9.87 -12.51
C ALA A 525 -26.03 -10.29 -13.70
N LEU A 526 -25.71 -9.34 -14.60
CA LEU A 526 -24.81 -9.58 -15.72
C LEU A 526 -23.42 -10.02 -15.24
N ALA A 527 -22.85 -9.35 -14.24
CA ALA A 527 -21.52 -9.67 -13.73
C ALA A 527 -21.44 -11.09 -13.14
N LEU A 528 -22.50 -11.56 -12.49
CA LEU A 528 -22.56 -12.90 -11.90
C LEU A 528 -22.58 -14.04 -12.95
N GLU A 529 -22.82 -13.74 -14.22
CA GLU A 529 -22.73 -14.71 -15.32
C GLU A 529 -21.29 -14.94 -15.80
N TYR A 530 -20.34 -14.07 -15.42
CA TYR A 530 -18.95 -14.17 -15.83
C TYR A 530 -18.15 -15.18 -15.01
N GLU A 531 -17.40 -16.05 -15.67
CA GLU A 531 -16.66 -17.15 -15.04
C GLU A 531 -15.70 -16.69 -13.95
N GLY A 532 -15.01 -15.58 -14.14
CA GLY A 532 -14.01 -15.03 -13.19
C GLY A 532 -14.61 -14.34 -11.97
N VAL A 533 -15.93 -14.11 -11.92
CA VAL A 533 -16.59 -13.42 -10.82
C VAL A 533 -16.96 -14.39 -9.71
N PHE A 534 -16.53 -14.10 -8.49
CA PHE A 534 -16.96 -14.80 -7.28
C PHE A 534 -18.30 -14.26 -6.77
N THR A 535 -18.41 -12.94 -6.68
CA THR A 535 -19.63 -12.25 -6.31
C THR A 535 -19.63 -10.81 -6.84
N ALA A 536 -20.81 -10.22 -6.93
CA ALA A 536 -21.00 -8.81 -7.24
C ALA A 536 -21.99 -8.21 -6.24
N VAL A 537 -21.72 -6.99 -5.75
CA VAL A 537 -22.51 -6.36 -4.69
C VAL A 537 -22.87 -4.94 -5.08
N THR A 538 -24.12 -4.55 -4.90
CA THR A 538 -24.57 -3.19 -5.20
C THR A 538 -24.25 -2.22 -4.06
N GLY A 539 -23.98 -0.96 -4.39
CA GLY A 539 -23.82 0.10 -3.39
C GLY A 539 -25.07 0.26 -2.52
N THR A 540 -26.26 0.03 -3.09
CA THR A 540 -27.54 0.07 -2.36
C THR A 540 -27.61 -1.02 -1.29
N ASP A 541 -27.17 -2.25 -1.58
CA ASP A 541 -27.13 -3.34 -0.59
C ASP A 541 -26.15 -3.04 0.54
N LEU A 542 -24.99 -2.46 0.22
CA LEU A 542 -24.00 -2.07 1.24
C LEU A 542 -24.51 -0.96 2.17
N VAL A 543 -25.36 -0.04 1.68
CA VAL A 543 -26.02 0.96 2.53
C VAL A 543 -27.07 0.32 3.44
N ARG A 544 -27.89 -0.58 2.92
CA ARG A 544 -28.97 -1.23 3.69
C ARG A 544 -28.46 -2.13 4.81
N GLY A 545 -27.24 -2.63 4.68
CA GLY A 545 -26.61 -3.40 5.74
C GLY A 545 -27.21 -4.79 5.99
N ASN A 546 -27.88 -5.39 4.99
CA ASN A 546 -28.34 -6.79 5.03
C ASN A 546 -27.16 -7.78 4.97
N THR A 547 -26.12 -7.53 5.73
CA THR A 547 -24.99 -8.42 5.88
C THR A 547 -25.36 -9.47 6.92
N SER A 548 -25.99 -10.55 6.50
CA SER A 548 -25.92 -11.81 7.22
C SER A 548 -24.44 -12.16 7.42
N ASN A 549 -24.06 -12.85 8.48
CA ASN A 549 -22.73 -13.33 8.89
C ASN A 549 -21.71 -13.70 7.78
N ASP A 550 -21.69 -12.96 6.67
CA ASP A 550 -20.78 -13.11 5.55
C ASP A 550 -19.62 -12.11 5.69
N GLU A 551 -18.46 -12.63 6.04
CA GLU A 551 -17.25 -11.84 6.23
C GLU A 551 -16.81 -11.06 4.99
N ILE A 552 -17.06 -11.58 3.78
CA ILE A 552 -16.71 -10.88 2.53
C ILE A 552 -17.58 -9.65 2.34
N LEU A 553 -18.91 -9.78 2.55
CA LEU A 553 -19.83 -8.64 2.49
C LEU A 553 -19.49 -7.59 3.56
N GLU A 554 -19.10 -8.01 4.76
CA GLU A 554 -18.66 -7.09 5.81
C GLU A 554 -17.38 -6.34 5.39
N ARG A 555 -16.38 -7.05 4.84
CA ARG A 555 -15.16 -6.43 4.33
C ARG A 555 -15.45 -5.43 3.21
N LEU A 556 -16.30 -5.76 2.25
CA LEU A 556 -16.69 -4.84 1.19
C LEU A 556 -17.40 -3.60 1.75
N ARG A 557 -18.33 -3.78 2.70
CA ARG A 557 -19.02 -2.67 3.37
C ARG A 557 -18.07 -1.72 4.09
N ASN A 558 -17.08 -2.26 4.78
CA ASN A 558 -16.08 -1.48 5.51
C ASN A 558 -15.10 -0.74 4.59
N GLY A 559 -14.89 -1.23 3.36
CA GLY A 559 -14.06 -0.58 2.34
C GLY A 559 -14.80 0.42 1.46
N TRP A 560 -16.14 0.41 1.49
CA TRP A 560 -16.98 1.17 0.57
C TRP A 560 -17.46 2.50 1.16
N SER A 561 -17.31 3.58 0.41
CA SER A 561 -17.84 4.92 0.72
C SER A 561 -18.94 5.32 -0.27
N ALA A 562 -20.08 5.77 0.24
CA ALA A 562 -21.23 6.18 -0.60
C ALA A 562 -20.89 7.36 -1.54
N SER A 563 -20.00 8.25 -1.11
CA SER A 563 -19.57 9.43 -1.86
C SER A 563 -18.50 9.12 -2.91
N ALA A 564 -17.54 8.27 -2.57
CA ALA A 564 -16.33 8.05 -3.36
C ALA A 564 -16.29 6.72 -4.14
N SER A 565 -16.96 5.66 -3.65
CA SER A 565 -16.91 4.33 -4.29
C SER A 565 -17.90 4.18 -5.45
N GLY A 566 -17.72 3.12 -6.24
CA GLY A 566 -18.58 2.72 -7.35
C GLY A 566 -19.99 2.28 -6.93
N ASP A 567 -20.81 2.01 -7.91
CA ASP A 567 -22.22 1.62 -7.75
C ASP A 567 -22.41 0.11 -7.67
N VAL A 568 -21.54 -0.67 -8.33
CA VAL A 568 -21.51 -2.13 -8.29
C VAL A 568 -20.06 -2.56 -8.12
N ILE A 569 -19.79 -3.35 -7.09
CA ILE A 569 -18.47 -3.86 -6.75
C ILE A 569 -18.38 -5.31 -7.24
N ILE A 570 -17.32 -5.62 -7.97
CA ILE A 570 -17.03 -6.95 -8.46
C ILE A 570 -15.93 -7.57 -7.57
N VAL A 571 -16.13 -8.81 -7.17
CA VAL A 571 -15.11 -9.59 -6.48
C VAL A 571 -14.69 -10.74 -7.39
N PRO A 572 -13.47 -10.73 -7.94
CA PRO A 572 -12.95 -11.89 -8.67
C PRO A 572 -12.84 -13.13 -7.77
N LYS A 573 -12.83 -14.32 -8.38
CA LYS A 573 -12.64 -15.58 -7.66
C LYS A 573 -11.30 -15.61 -6.89
N PRO A 574 -11.19 -16.40 -5.80
CA PRO A 574 -9.93 -16.53 -5.07
C PRO A 574 -8.77 -16.91 -5.99
N GLY A 575 -7.66 -16.18 -5.89
CA GLY A 575 -6.48 -16.37 -6.72
C GLY A 575 -6.60 -15.82 -8.15
N TRP A 576 -7.75 -15.28 -8.55
CA TRP A 576 -7.90 -14.55 -9.81
C TRP A 576 -7.48 -13.10 -9.60
N ILE A 577 -6.51 -12.62 -10.37
CA ILE A 577 -5.99 -11.26 -10.25
C ILE A 577 -5.94 -10.55 -11.61
N GLN A 578 -6.16 -9.24 -11.59
CA GLN A 578 -5.95 -8.40 -12.76
C GLN A 578 -4.47 -7.98 -12.80
N TYR A 579 -3.63 -8.78 -13.47
CA TYR A 579 -2.20 -8.54 -13.56
C TYR A 579 -1.60 -9.14 -14.83
N SER A 580 -0.27 -8.96 -15.04
CA SER A 580 0.48 -9.65 -16.10
C SER A 580 0.68 -11.13 -15.76
N ARG A 581 1.10 -11.95 -16.75
CA ARG A 581 1.34 -13.38 -16.53
C ARG A 581 2.51 -13.68 -15.58
N SER A 582 3.34 -12.70 -15.28
CA SER A 582 4.46 -12.78 -14.33
C SER A 582 4.31 -11.73 -13.25
N GLY A 583 4.80 -12.05 -12.04
CA GLY A 583 4.61 -11.25 -10.85
C GLY A 583 3.21 -11.39 -10.25
N THR A 584 2.91 -10.62 -9.21
CA THR A 584 1.64 -10.71 -8.48
C THR A 584 1.10 -9.34 -8.08
N THR A 585 -0.13 -9.34 -7.56
CA THR A 585 -0.79 -8.16 -6.97
C THR A 585 -1.70 -8.58 -5.81
N HIS A 586 -2.41 -7.63 -5.26
CA HIS A 586 -3.26 -7.72 -4.09
C HIS A 586 -4.53 -6.86 -4.31
N GLY A 587 -5.42 -6.80 -3.33
CA GLY A 587 -6.65 -5.99 -3.38
C GLY A 587 -7.90 -6.80 -3.04
N SER A 588 -7.78 -8.12 -2.90
CA SER A 588 -8.91 -9.01 -2.68
C SER A 588 -9.38 -9.03 -1.21
N PRO A 589 -10.60 -9.53 -0.95
CA PRO A 589 -11.08 -9.78 0.42
C PRO A 589 -10.59 -11.10 1.02
N PHE A 590 -9.75 -11.87 0.31
CA PHE A 590 -9.35 -13.22 0.74
C PHE A 590 -8.13 -13.21 1.65
N ALA A 591 -7.93 -14.34 2.37
CA ALA A 591 -6.94 -14.45 3.44
C ALA A 591 -5.49 -14.19 2.97
N TYR A 592 -5.12 -14.51 1.73
CA TYR A 592 -3.77 -14.24 1.22
C TYR A 592 -3.43 -12.75 1.13
N ASP A 593 -4.45 -11.87 1.05
CA ASP A 593 -4.29 -10.42 1.09
C ASP A 593 -4.60 -9.84 2.48
N THR A 594 -5.51 -10.49 3.23
CA THR A 594 -6.00 -9.91 4.49
C THR A 594 -5.25 -10.38 5.72
N HIS A 595 -4.67 -11.61 5.73
CA HIS A 595 -3.95 -12.16 6.89
C HIS A 595 -2.49 -11.69 6.91
N VAL A 596 -2.19 -10.77 7.80
CA VAL A 596 -0.90 -10.10 7.92
C VAL A 596 -0.34 -10.22 9.33
N PRO A 597 0.99 -10.10 9.54
CA PRO A 597 1.55 -10.12 10.88
C PRO A 597 1.13 -8.90 11.70
N LEU A 598 1.00 -9.08 13.01
CA LEU A 598 0.99 -8.00 13.99
C LEU A 598 1.82 -8.42 15.20
N LEU A 599 2.91 -7.69 15.43
CA LEU A 599 3.90 -7.95 16.46
C LEU A 599 4.11 -6.66 17.26
N PHE A 600 3.91 -6.70 18.59
CA PHE A 600 4.27 -5.60 19.48
C PHE A 600 5.56 -5.93 20.23
N TYR A 601 6.38 -4.91 20.52
CA TYR A 601 7.63 -5.10 21.26
C TYR A 601 8.05 -3.83 22.01
N GLY A 602 8.71 -4.01 23.15
CA GLY A 602 9.43 -2.95 23.85
C GLY A 602 8.75 -2.51 25.15
N TRP A 603 8.69 -1.21 25.41
CA TRP A 603 8.21 -0.62 26.64
C TRP A 603 6.82 -1.15 27.03
N HIS A 604 6.72 -1.78 28.21
CA HIS A 604 5.50 -2.36 28.80
C HIS A 604 4.74 -3.35 27.90
N VAL A 605 5.41 -3.91 26.87
CA VAL A 605 4.83 -4.99 26.05
C VAL A 605 5.28 -6.32 26.65
N PRO A 606 4.37 -7.17 27.14
CA PRO A 606 4.72 -8.51 27.62
C PRO A 606 5.10 -9.42 26.44
N ALA A 607 5.93 -10.44 26.69
CA ALA A 607 6.10 -11.52 25.73
C ALA A 607 4.88 -12.44 25.80
N GLY A 608 4.28 -12.75 24.64
CA GLY A 608 3.09 -13.59 24.57
C GLY A 608 2.55 -13.75 23.15
N ILE A 609 1.46 -14.50 23.05
CA ILE A 609 0.75 -14.70 21.80
C ILE A 609 -0.75 -14.82 22.07
N THR A 610 -1.54 -14.19 21.21
CA THR A 610 -2.99 -14.41 21.14
C THR A 610 -3.38 -15.00 19.79
N TYR A 611 -4.39 -15.85 19.79
CA TYR A 611 -5.05 -16.38 18.59
C TYR A 611 -6.48 -15.86 18.44
N GLU A 612 -6.88 -14.92 19.31
CA GLU A 612 -8.13 -14.19 19.13
C GLU A 612 -8.06 -13.35 17.84
N ARG A 613 -9.19 -13.31 17.11
CA ARG A 613 -9.27 -12.55 15.87
C ARG A 613 -9.11 -11.07 16.14
N THR A 614 -8.06 -10.48 15.60
CA THR A 614 -7.78 -9.04 15.64
C THR A 614 -7.83 -8.44 14.24
N TYR A 615 -8.06 -7.14 14.18
CA TYR A 615 -8.14 -6.42 12.91
C TYR A 615 -7.17 -5.25 12.87
N ILE A 616 -6.77 -4.86 11.66
CA ILE A 616 -5.84 -3.76 11.43
C ILE A 616 -6.28 -2.46 12.12
N ARG A 617 -7.59 -2.22 12.24
CA ARG A 617 -8.17 -1.07 12.93
C ARG A 617 -7.99 -1.10 14.46
N ASP A 618 -7.57 -2.24 15.01
CA ASP A 618 -7.38 -2.40 16.48
C ASP A 618 -6.00 -1.92 16.93
N ILE A 619 -5.07 -1.65 16.00
CA ILE A 619 -3.69 -1.21 16.30
C ILE A 619 -3.68 0.16 16.97
N ALA A 620 -4.27 1.18 16.34
CA ALA A 620 -4.23 2.55 16.87
C ALA A 620 -4.90 2.68 18.25
N PRO A 621 -6.09 2.10 18.52
CA PRO A 621 -6.67 2.13 19.88
C PRO A 621 -5.85 1.33 20.89
N THR A 622 -5.19 0.23 20.51
CA THR A 622 -4.27 -0.52 21.39
C THR A 622 -3.07 0.35 21.78
N VAL A 623 -2.44 0.98 20.81
CA VAL A 623 -1.31 1.89 21.05
C VAL A 623 -1.75 3.10 21.88
N ALA A 624 -2.91 3.69 21.60
CA ALA A 624 -3.46 4.80 22.38
C ALA A 624 -3.64 4.41 23.86
N ALA A 625 -4.17 3.21 24.12
CA ALA A 625 -4.32 2.70 25.47
C ALA A 625 -2.97 2.48 26.17
N LEU A 626 -2.00 1.86 25.48
CA LEU A 626 -0.65 1.62 26.03
C LEU A 626 0.07 2.91 26.42
N ILE A 627 -0.04 3.97 25.60
CA ILE A 627 0.67 5.24 25.84
C ILE A 627 -0.20 6.30 26.54
N HIS A 628 -1.38 5.92 27.00
CA HIS A 628 -2.35 6.84 27.63
C HIS A 628 -2.63 8.09 26.78
N SER A 629 -2.82 7.93 25.47
CA SER A 629 -3.22 8.96 24.52
C SER A 629 -4.72 8.85 24.21
N PRO A 630 -5.40 9.93 23.82
CA PRO A 630 -6.72 9.82 23.19
C PRO A 630 -6.65 8.92 21.95
N MET A 631 -7.75 8.24 21.66
CA MET A 631 -7.90 7.48 20.43
C MET A 631 -8.17 8.43 19.25
N PRO A 632 -7.75 8.09 18.02
CA PRO A 632 -8.13 8.86 16.85
C PRO A 632 -9.65 9.06 16.74
N ASN A 633 -10.06 10.21 16.21
CA ASN A 633 -11.46 10.68 16.25
C ASN A 633 -12.48 9.76 15.55
N ALA A 634 -12.03 8.97 14.58
CA ALA A 634 -12.88 8.05 13.81
C ALA A 634 -12.66 6.57 14.18
N THR A 635 -11.98 6.28 15.29
CA THR A 635 -11.67 4.92 15.73
C THR A 635 -12.92 4.04 15.82
N THR A 636 -12.89 2.89 15.18
CA THR A 636 -13.91 1.83 15.23
C THR A 636 -13.33 0.49 15.71
N GLY A 637 -12.01 0.41 15.83
CA GLY A 637 -11.30 -0.70 16.43
C GLY A 637 -11.39 -0.71 17.95
N ARG A 638 -10.85 -1.78 18.55
CA ARG A 638 -10.81 -1.97 20.03
C ARG A 638 -9.38 -2.26 20.45
N PRO A 639 -8.98 -1.85 21.66
CA PRO A 639 -7.72 -2.34 22.23
C PRO A 639 -7.70 -3.86 22.28
N ILE A 640 -6.55 -4.45 21.99
CA ILE A 640 -6.32 -5.91 22.08
C ILE A 640 -6.12 -6.23 23.56
N GLU A 641 -7.15 -6.80 24.18
CA GLU A 641 -7.23 -6.97 25.65
C GLU A 641 -6.10 -7.86 26.18
N ASP A 642 -5.78 -8.96 25.50
CA ASP A 642 -4.73 -9.91 25.87
C ASP A 642 -3.33 -9.27 26.02
N LEU A 643 -3.11 -8.09 25.46
CA LEU A 643 -1.85 -7.35 25.60
C LEU A 643 -1.71 -6.66 26.96
N PHE A 644 -2.81 -6.51 27.71
CA PHE A 644 -2.86 -5.80 28.99
C PHE A 644 -2.98 -6.74 30.19
N ASP A 645 -3.20 -8.04 29.96
CA ASP A 645 -3.29 -9.09 30.97
C ASP A 645 -1.88 -9.65 31.33
#